data_d6be1c539afc124069a7e5375f661ca9
#
_entry.id   d6be1c539afc124069a7e5375f661ca9
#
_cell.length_a   1.000
_cell.length_b   1.000
_cell.length_c   1.000
_cell.angle_alpha   90.00
_cell.angle_beta   90.00
_cell.angle_gamma   90.00
#
_symmetry.space_group_name_H-M   'P 1'
#
loop_
_entity.id
_entity.type
_entity.pdbx_description
1 polymer ?
#
loop_
_entity_poly.entity_id
_entity_poly.type
_entity_poly.pdbx_seq_one_letter_code
_entity_poly.pdbx_strand_id
1 'polypeptide(L)'
;MSKRKILVVGNGMVGHHFVETLVNADLDVQITVLGEEARPAYDRVHLSEVFAGREPADLALATRETYRNWGVDAHFGDPVCKIERDSKTVVTENGRCFSYDKLVLATGSYPFVPPVSGADHERCLTYRTIDDLGQIRAKAKGSKVGVVVGGGLLGLECANALSNLGLEVHVVEFAQGLMGVQLDEGGSRMLRRKVEALGVRVHTGKNTQNISAGDSRKLKMEFVDGENLETDLIVFSAGIRPRDNLARDAEVAVGERGGIVIDYKCKTTDTDIFCIGESALFGGRIYGLVAPGYRMAEVVVKQLSGIEAQFQGADMSTKLKLLGVDVGSIGDAHGRAEGSLSFLFSDEREECYKRIVTSADGKQLLGAVLVGDCEDYDALLQYHLNDIELPADPQCLIVPAAGEVPMLGVGALPATATICSCHNVTKGDVMVSIDEGCCSLVAVKGETKASTGCGGCTAMLKNLVEDELATRGVAVDKSICEHFPHTRQELYHLARLNEIRSFDNMRIHYGRGRGCDICKPAIASIMASLWNEHILETPHVGLQDTNDTFMANMQKDGTYSVVPRVAGGEITPHKLVVLGSVAKKYGLYTKITGGQRIDLFGARLEQLPAIWQELVDEGFETGHAYGKSLRTVKSCVGNTWCRYGVQNSVGMAIQLENRYKGLRSPHKLKSAVSGCTRECAEAQSKDFGVIATENGWNLYVCGNGGMRPRHADLFATDLDDVTVIRYIDRFLMFYVRTADRLQRTSVWMDNLEGGIDYLREVVIEDSLGIAAELEAQMAHIVDTYACEWQATLKDPEKLKRFRQFVNSDEPDGRVVFVEEREQIRPARAEERLQLVALAE
;
A
#
# COMPACT_ATOMS: atom_id res chain seq x y z
N MET A 1 -3.18 -8.91 -48.83
CA MET A 1 -1.99 -9.64 -48.32
C MET A 1 -2.41 -10.27 -47.01
N SER A 2 -1.93 -11.48 -46.66
CA SER A 2 -2.18 -12.08 -45.37
C SER A 2 -1.46 -11.26 -44.31
N LYS A 3 -2.11 -11.01 -43.17
CA LYS A 3 -1.46 -10.31 -42.02
C LYS A 3 -0.22 -11.06 -41.56
N ARG A 4 0.81 -10.33 -41.17
CA ARG A 4 2.04 -10.92 -40.64
C ARG A 4 1.75 -11.59 -39.30
N LYS A 5 2.13 -12.86 -39.18
CA LYS A 5 1.85 -13.64 -37.95
C LYS A 5 2.94 -13.48 -36.92
N ILE A 6 2.57 -12.93 -35.78
CA ILE A 6 3.43 -12.83 -34.60
C ILE A 6 2.97 -13.85 -33.57
N LEU A 7 3.84 -14.79 -33.25
CA LEU A 7 3.59 -15.80 -32.24
C LEU A 7 4.41 -15.56 -31.01
N VAL A 8 3.75 -15.55 -29.83
CA VAL A 8 4.38 -15.34 -28.53
C VAL A 8 4.30 -16.61 -27.71
N VAL A 9 5.42 -17.13 -27.27
CA VAL A 9 5.50 -18.29 -26.38
C VAL A 9 5.86 -17.80 -24.96
N GLY A 10 4.91 -17.92 -24.06
CA GLY A 10 4.97 -17.44 -22.69
C GLY A 10 4.06 -16.24 -22.45
N ASN A 11 3.16 -16.39 -21.48
CA ASN A 11 2.19 -15.35 -21.07
C ASN A 11 2.37 -14.96 -19.61
N GLY A 12 3.63 -14.78 -19.18
CA GLY A 12 3.97 -14.13 -17.94
C GLY A 12 3.90 -12.60 -18.06
N MET A 13 4.39 -11.86 -17.04
CA MET A 13 4.36 -10.39 -17.03
C MET A 13 4.99 -9.78 -18.30
N VAL A 14 6.17 -10.25 -18.72
CA VAL A 14 6.89 -9.71 -19.87
C VAL A 14 6.20 -10.06 -21.19
N GLY A 15 5.71 -11.30 -21.35
CA GLY A 15 4.97 -11.72 -22.54
C GLY A 15 3.66 -10.93 -22.69
N HIS A 16 2.94 -10.72 -21.61
CA HIS A 16 1.74 -9.89 -21.60
C HIS A 16 2.04 -8.43 -21.98
N HIS A 17 3.05 -7.81 -21.35
CA HIS A 17 3.47 -6.44 -21.66
C HIS A 17 3.87 -6.30 -23.14
N PHE A 18 4.57 -7.29 -23.71
CA PHE A 18 4.89 -7.31 -25.12
C PHE A 18 3.62 -7.29 -26.00
N VAL A 19 2.63 -8.12 -25.66
CA VAL A 19 1.36 -8.18 -26.41
C VAL A 19 0.60 -6.86 -26.31
N GLU A 20 0.47 -6.30 -25.10
CA GLU A 20 -0.16 -5.00 -24.88
C GLU A 20 0.52 -3.89 -25.68
N THR A 21 1.85 -3.83 -25.63
CA THR A 21 2.64 -2.84 -26.38
C THR A 21 2.48 -3.01 -27.89
N LEU A 22 2.42 -4.26 -28.37
CA LEU A 22 2.24 -4.56 -29.79
C LEU A 22 0.83 -4.20 -30.29
N VAL A 23 -0.20 -4.45 -29.48
CA VAL A 23 -1.59 -4.03 -29.77
C VAL A 23 -1.69 -2.51 -29.86
N ASN A 24 -1.08 -1.81 -28.92
CA ASN A 24 -1.07 -0.33 -28.87
C ASN A 24 -0.28 0.31 -30.03
N ALA A 25 0.63 -0.44 -30.66
CA ALA A 25 1.37 0.03 -31.83
C ALA A 25 0.56 0.00 -33.13
N ASP A 26 -0.68 -0.52 -33.09
CA ASP A 26 -1.67 -0.57 -34.20
C ASP A 26 -1.08 -1.08 -35.54
N LEU A 27 -0.27 -2.14 -35.45
CA LEU A 27 0.34 -2.78 -36.63
C LEU A 27 -0.65 -3.76 -37.26
N ASP A 28 -0.60 -3.89 -38.62
CA ASP A 28 -1.40 -4.86 -39.34
C ASP A 28 -0.80 -6.28 -39.20
N VAL A 29 -0.96 -6.87 -38.02
CA VAL A 29 -0.43 -8.19 -37.65
C VAL A 29 -1.54 -9.09 -37.09
N GLN A 30 -1.30 -10.39 -37.13
CA GLN A 30 -2.08 -11.40 -36.43
C GLN A 30 -1.26 -11.86 -35.22
N ILE A 31 -1.78 -11.68 -34.01
CA ILE A 31 -1.09 -12.03 -32.76
C ILE A 31 -1.68 -13.31 -32.19
N THR A 32 -0.82 -14.29 -31.91
CA THR A 32 -1.18 -15.53 -31.21
C THR A 32 -0.30 -15.64 -29.97
N VAL A 33 -0.88 -15.97 -28.81
CA VAL A 33 -0.18 -16.14 -27.53
C VAL A 33 -0.41 -17.54 -26.99
N LEU A 34 0.68 -18.24 -26.65
CA LEU A 34 0.66 -19.56 -26.04
C LEU A 34 1.18 -19.48 -24.61
N GLY A 35 0.36 -19.84 -23.63
CA GLY A 35 0.68 -19.86 -22.20
C GLY A 35 0.62 -21.26 -21.62
N GLU A 36 1.65 -21.66 -20.85
CA GLU A 36 1.69 -22.93 -20.13
C GLU A 36 0.64 -22.99 -19.01
N GLU A 37 0.52 -21.92 -18.22
CA GLU A 37 -0.46 -21.86 -17.13
C GLU A 37 -1.89 -21.73 -17.68
N ALA A 38 -2.85 -22.33 -16.99
CA ALA A 38 -4.27 -22.33 -17.40
C ALA A 38 -4.95 -20.95 -17.25
N ARG A 39 -4.26 -19.97 -16.71
CA ARG A 39 -4.74 -18.61 -16.44
C ARG A 39 -4.00 -17.55 -17.27
N PRO A 40 -4.63 -16.37 -17.53
CA PRO A 40 -3.96 -15.22 -18.11
C PRO A 40 -2.84 -14.67 -17.22
N ALA A 41 -2.09 -13.70 -17.73
CA ALA A 41 -0.99 -13.06 -17.02
C ALA A 41 -1.45 -12.44 -15.69
N TYR A 42 -0.61 -12.55 -14.69
CA TYR A 42 -0.81 -11.98 -13.35
C TYR A 42 0.51 -11.43 -12.80
N ASP A 43 0.39 -10.55 -11.84
CA ASP A 43 1.51 -9.90 -11.15
C ASP A 43 2.21 -10.89 -10.22
N ARG A 44 3.45 -11.27 -10.58
CA ARG A 44 4.29 -12.17 -9.79
C ARG A 44 5.15 -11.45 -8.77
N VAL A 45 5.25 -10.12 -8.85
CA VAL A 45 6.01 -9.33 -7.89
C VAL A 45 5.28 -9.28 -6.54
N HIS A 46 3.94 -9.30 -6.58
CA HIS A 46 3.09 -9.21 -5.37
C HIS A 46 2.51 -10.55 -4.90
N LEU A 47 3.13 -11.68 -5.28
CA LEU A 47 2.65 -13.02 -4.87
C LEU A 47 2.53 -13.19 -3.36
N SER A 48 3.45 -12.60 -2.58
CA SER A 48 3.43 -12.66 -1.11
C SER A 48 2.17 -12.05 -0.48
N GLU A 49 1.52 -11.09 -1.15
CA GLU A 49 0.30 -10.45 -0.65
C GLU A 49 -0.91 -11.40 -0.56
N VAL A 50 -0.88 -12.49 -1.32
CA VAL A 50 -1.90 -13.55 -1.22
C VAL A 50 -1.92 -14.16 0.18
N PHE A 51 -0.77 -14.31 0.83
CA PHE A 51 -0.69 -14.80 2.20
C PHE A 51 -1.11 -13.75 3.24
N ALA A 52 -1.08 -12.47 2.85
CA ALA A 52 -1.61 -11.36 3.66
C ALA A 52 -3.12 -11.13 3.48
N GLY A 53 -3.80 -11.98 2.68
CA GLY A 53 -5.26 -11.95 2.50
C GLY A 53 -5.76 -11.35 1.18
N ARG A 54 -4.86 -11.00 0.23
CA ARG A 54 -5.24 -10.63 -1.13
C ARG A 54 -5.68 -11.88 -1.89
N GLU A 55 -6.76 -11.76 -2.66
CA GLU A 55 -7.21 -12.88 -3.49
C GLU A 55 -6.32 -13.04 -4.73
N PRO A 56 -6.04 -14.28 -5.18
CA PRO A 56 -5.27 -14.52 -6.41
C PRO A 56 -5.84 -13.83 -7.65
N ALA A 57 -7.15 -13.62 -7.71
CA ALA A 57 -7.81 -12.92 -8.81
C ALA A 57 -7.42 -11.42 -8.87
N ASP A 58 -7.09 -10.81 -7.74
CA ASP A 58 -6.69 -9.40 -7.66
C ASP A 58 -5.26 -9.16 -8.20
N LEU A 59 -4.50 -10.22 -8.45
CA LEU A 59 -3.21 -10.14 -9.10
C LEU A 59 -3.31 -10.18 -10.63
N ALA A 60 -4.48 -10.44 -11.21
CA ALA A 60 -4.64 -10.55 -12.65
C ALA A 60 -4.27 -9.24 -13.36
N LEU A 61 -3.33 -9.30 -14.31
CA LEU A 61 -2.98 -8.19 -15.21
C LEU A 61 -3.94 -8.10 -16.39
N ALA A 62 -4.52 -9.24 -16.78
CA ALA A 62 -5.50 -9.31 -17.85
C ALA A 62 -6.48 -10.46 -17.62
N THR A 63 -7.63 -10.40 -18.28
CA THR A 63 -8.63 -11.46 -18.36
C THR A 63 -8.62 -12.11 -19.74
N ARG A 64 -9.28 -13.26 -19.91
CA ARG A 64 -9.50 -13.86 -21.25
C ARG A 64 -10.29 -12.91 -22.18
N GLU A 65 -11.16 -12.09 -21.60
CA GLU A 65 -11.92 -11.09 -22.34
C GLU A 65 -11.03 -9.95 -22.85
N THR A 66 -10.03 -9.53 -22.07
CA THR A 66 -9.03 -8.53 -22.49
C THR A 66 -8.36 -8.94 -23.81
N TYR A 67 -7.85 -10.17 -23.91
CA TYR A 67 -7.21 -10.66 -25.13
C TYR A 67 -8.20 -10.75 -26.32
N ARG A 68 -9.45 -11.15 -26.07
CA ARG A 68 -10.47 -11.17 -27.13
C ARG A 68 -10.77 -9.76 -27.64
N ASN A 69 -10.89 -8.79 -26.75
CA ASN A 69 -11.16 -7.40 -27.10
C ASN A 69 -10.00 -6.78 -27.90
N TRP A 70 -8.78 -7.24 -27.65
CA TRP A 70 -7.59 -6.88 -28.43
C TRP A 70 -7.47 -7.62 -29.77
N GLY A 71 -8.34 -8.57 -30.06
CA GLY A 71 -8.25 -9.41 -31.27
C GLY A 71 -7.07 -10.39 -31.26
N VAL A 72 -6.57 -10.74 -30.07
CA VAL A 72 -5.45 -11.66 -29.87
C VAL A 72 -5.97 -13.09 -29.70
N ASP A 73 -5.41 -14.02 -30.45
CA ASP A 73 -5.68 -15.45 -30.32
C ASP A 73 -4.84 -16.05 -29.20
N ALA A 74 -5.44 -16.18 -28.00
CA ALA A 74 -4.74 -16.56 -26.78
C ALA A 74 -5.15 -17.96 -26.29
N HIS A 75 -4.15 -18.84 -26.14
CA HIS A 75 -4.28 -20.22 -25.66
C HIS A 75 -3.55 -20.38 -24.34
N PHE A 76 -4.26 -20.79 -23.29
CA PHE A 76 -3.76 -21.00 -21.95
C PHE A 76 -3.91 -22.46 -21.53
N GLY A 77 -2.92 -23.01 -20.82
CA GLY A 77 -2.87 -24.39 -20.37
C GLY A 77 -2.44 -25.37 -21.46
N ASP A 78 -1.65 -24.90 -22.43
CA ASP A 78 -1.16 -25.72 -23.55
C ASP A 78 0.31 -25.38 -23.83
N PRO A 79 1.25 -25.99 -23.10
CA PRO A 79 2.68 -25.69 -23.22
C PRO A 79 3.20 -25.99 -24.61
N VAL A 80 4.08 -25.13 -25.11
CA VAL A 80 4.86 -25.42 -26.33
C VAL A 80 5.94 -26.42 -25.98
N CYS A 81 6.04 -27.50 -26.76
CA CYS A 81 7.05 -28.54 -26.57
C CYS A 81 8.11 -28.58 -27.69
N LYS A 82 7.86 -27.97 -28.88
CA LYS A 82 8.80 -28.00 -30.00
C LYS A 82 8.71 -26.74 -30.86
N ILE A 83 9.86 -26.29 -31.37
CA ILE A 83 9.98 -25.27 -32.40
C ILE A 83 10.59 -25.92 -33.65
N GLU A 84 9.91 -25.80 -34.79
CA GLU A 84 10.39 -26.27 -36.09
C GLU A 84 10.74 -25.05 -36.95
N ARG A 85 12.02 -24.73 -37.01
CA ARG A 85 12.54 -23.50 -37.63
C ARG A 85 12.33 -23.49 -39.14
N ASP A 86 12.58 -24.60 -39.81
CA ASP A 86 12.47 -24.71 -41.29
C ASP A 86 11.06 -24.45 -41.77
N SER A 87 10.06 -24.99 -41.07
CA SER A 87 8.63 -24.80 -41.36
C SER A 87 8.02 -23.58 -40.72
N LYS A 88 8.78 -22.85 -39.85
CA LYS A 88 8.30 -21.76 -39.02
C LYS A 88 7.04 -22.13 -38.27
N THR A 89 7.09 -23.22 -37.52
CA THR A 89 5.95 -23.76 -36.78
C THR A 89 6.35 -24.10 -35.35
N VAL A 90 5.47 -23.87 -34.39
CA VAL A 90 5.61 -24.42 -33.05
C VAL A 90 4.54 -25.48 -32.80
N VAL A 91 4.88 -26.48 -31.99
CA VAL A 91 4.00 -27.57 -31.61
C VAL A 91 3.78 -27.52 -30.10
N THR A 92 2.53 -27.70 -29.69
CA THR A 92 2.18 -27.77 -28.24
C THR A 92 2.09 -29.23 -27.79
N GLU A 93 2.08 -29.47 -26.49
CA GLU A 93 1.92 -30.80 -25.88
C GLU A 93 0.60 -31.48 -26.30
N ASN A 94 -0.45 -30.72 -26.56
CA ASN A 94 -1.72 -31.23 -27.08
C ASN A 94 -1.71 -31.47 -28.58
N GLY A 95 -0.55 -31.36 -29.24
CA GLY A 95 -0.35 -31.66 -30.68
C GLY A 95 -0.88 -30.57 -31.61
N ARG A 96 -1.20 -29.39 -31.12
CA ARG A 96 -1.61 -28.26 -31.97
C ARG A 96 -0.38 -27.59 -32.57
N CYS A 97 -0.52 -27.17 -33.83
CA CYS A 97 0.54 -26.53 -34.59
C CYS A 97 0.18 -25.10 -34.92
N PHE A 98 1.11 -24.17 -34.69
CA PHE A 98 0.94 -22.74 -34.95
C PHE A 98 2.08 -22.25 -35.85
N SER A 99 1.75 -21.65 -37.00
CA SER A 99 2.75 -21.05 -37.89
C SER A 99 3.03 -19.59 -37.50
N TYR A 100 4.26 -19.15 -37.74
CA TYR A 100 4.68 -17.79 -37.49
C TYR A 100 5.51 -17.16 -38.59
N ASP A 101 5.46 -15.87 -38.76
CA ASP A 101 6.44 -15.11 -39.53
C ASP A 101 7.54 -14.57 -38.58
N LYS A 102 7.17 -14.23 -37.35
CA LYS A 102 8.08 -13.90 -36.24
C LYS A 102 7.64 -14.59 -34.96
N LEU A 103 8.61 -15.15 -34.25
CA LEU A 103 8.43 -15.84 -32.98
C LEU A 103 9.08 -15.00 -31.84
N VAL A 104 8.37 -14.82 -30.74
CA VAL A 104 8.89 -14.17 -29.54
C VAL A 104 8.87 -15.15 -28.38
N LEU A 105 10.05 -15.49 -27.87
CA LEU A 105 10.22 -16.35 -26.72
C LEU A 105 10.21 -15.50 -25.45
N ALA A 106 9.14 -15.58 -24.65
CA ALA A 106 8.96 -14.95 -23.35
C ALA A 106 8.75 -16.02 -22.26
N THR A 107 9.52 -17.10 -22.37
CA THR A 107 9.36 -18.34 -21.59
C THR A 107 9.72 -18.17 -20.10
N GLY A 108 10.45 -17.12 -19.75
CA GLY A 108 10.80 -16.77 -18.37
C GLY A 108 11.79 -17.76 -17.75
N SER A 109 11.54 -18.09 -16.49
CA SER A 109 12.43 -18.94 -15.69
C SER A 109 11.65 -19.93 -14.85
N TYR A 110 12.33 -20.92 -14.32
CA TYR A 110 11.83 -21.85 -13.29
C TYR A 110 12.68 -21.76 -12.01
N PRO A 111 12.10 -22.08 -10.84
CA PRO A 111 12.85 -22.10 -9.58
C PRO A 111 14.00 -23.12 -9.67
N PHE A 112 15.16 -22.73 -9.17
CA PHE A 112 16.26 -23.65 -9.02
C PHE A 112 16.08 -24.46 -7.74
N VAL A 113 15.95 -25.77 -7.88
CA VAL A 113 16.01 -26.74 -6.79
C VAL A 113 17.39 -27.37 -6.82
N PRO A 114 18.21 -27.21 -5.74
CA PRO A 114 19.50 -27.86 -5.65
C PRO A 114 19.37 -29.38 -5.81
N PRO A 115 20.33 -30.06 -6.46
CA PRO A 115 20.29 -31.52 -6.64
C PRO A 115 20.67 -32.24 -5.33
N VAL A 116 19.78 -32.16 -4.35
CA VAL A 116 19.90 -32.75 -3.03
C VAL A 116 19.04 -34.02 -2.96
N SER A 117 19.55 -35.08 -2.41
CA SER A 117 18.78 -36.32 -2.17
C SER A 117 17.55 -36.00 -1.31
N GLY A 118 16.36 -36.46 -1.76
CA GLY A 118 15.09 -36.22 -1.07
C GLY A 118 14.45 -34.87 -1.34
N ALA A 119 15.01 -34.04 -2.24
CA ALA A 119 14.41 -32.77 -2.65
C ALA A 119 13.10 -32.93 -3.43
N ASP A 120 12.80 -34.12 -3.93
CA ASP A 120 11.58 -34.53 -4.62
C ASP A 120 10.43 -34.95 -3.69
N HIS A 121 10.64 -34.90 -2.38
CA HIS A 121 9.62 -35.24 -1.40
C HIS A 121 8.41 -34.29 -1.51
N GLU A 122 7.18 -34.81 -1.33
CA GLU A 122 5.92 -34.07 -1.47
C GLU A 122 5.76 -32.80 -0.59
N ARG A 123 6.64 -32.61 0.40
CA ARG A 123 6.72 -31.44 1.29
C ARG A 123 7.88 -30.52 0.98
N CYS A 124 8.61 -30.82 -0.10
CA CYS A 124 9.59 -29.94 -0.69
C CYS A 124 8.91 -29.21 -1.85
N LEU A 125 8.67 -27.94 -1.68
CA LEU A 125 7.87 -27.10 -2.58
C LEU A 125 8.73 -25.99 -3.18
N THR A 126 8.18 -25.29 -4.15
CA THR A 126 8.76 -24.08 -4.75
C THR A 126 7.88 -22.88 -4.50
N TYR A 127 8.42 -21.67 -4.68
CA TYR A 127 7.69 -20.40 -4.54
C TYR A 127 7.84 -19.58 -5.82
N ARG A 128 6.88 -19.72 -6.77
CA ARG A 128 6.97 -19.05 -8.07
C ARG A 128 5.62 -18.73 -8.72
N THR A 129 4.61 -19.57 -8.52
CA THR A 129 3.31 -19.48 -9.20
C THR A 129 2.17 -19.43 -8.17
N ILE A 130 0.98 -19.01 -8.60
CA ILE A 130 -0.22 -19.07 -7.74
C ILE A 130 -0.51 -20.51 -7.30
N ASP A 131 -0.22 -21.50 -8.15
CA ASP A 131 -0.44 -22.91 -7.81
C ASP A 131 0.54 -23.38 -6.73
N ASP A 132 1.79 -22.90 -6.74
CA ASP A 132 2.75 -23.12 -5.65
C ASP A 132 2.20 -22.56 -4.32
N LEU A 133 1.60 -21.35 -4.35
CA LEU A 133 1.01 -20.77 -3.14
C LEU A 133 -0.11 -21.64 -2.56
N GLY A 134 -0.93 -22.23 -3.44
CA GLY A 134 -1.98 -23.18 -3.06
C GLY A 134 -1.42 -24.41 -2.36
N GLN A 135 -0.35 -24.97 -2.90
CA GLN A 135 0.36 -26.11 -2.31
C GLN A 135 1.00 -25.77 -0.97
N ILE A 136 1.68 -24.62 -0.86
CA ILE A 136 2.29 -24.13 0.37
C ILE A 136 1.20 -23.97 1.44
N ARG A 137 0.08 -23.31 1.15
CA ARG A 137 -1.05 -23.17 2.09
C ARG A 137 -1.62 -24.52 2.55
N ALA A 138 -1.77 -25.48 1.62
CA ALA A 138 -2.30 -26.79 1.95
C ALA A 138 -1.36 -27.56 2.88
N LYS A 139 -0.05 -27.56 2.60
CA LYS A 139 0.95 -28.28 3.42
C LYS A 139 1.27 -27.56 4.73
N ALA A 140 1.11 -26.24 4.80
CA ALA A 140 1.26 -25.47 6.03
C ALA A 140 0.19 -25.81 7.08
N LYS A 141 -1.01 -26.24 6.65
CA LYS A 141 -2.04 -26.71 7.57
C LYS A 141 -1.55 -27.91 8.36
N GLY A 142 -1.49 -27.78 9.70
CA GLY A 142 -0.97 -28.81 10.59
C GLY A 142 0.56 -28.95 10.61
N SER A 143 1.29 -27.98 10.04
CA SER A 143 2.72 -27.79 10.18
C SER A 143 3.02 -26.75 11.26
N LYS A 144 4.19 -26.85 11.90
CA LYS A 144 4.64 -25.92 12.93
C LYS A 144 5.94 -25.24 12.55
N VAL A 145 6.83 -25.93 11.83
CA VAL A 145 8.13 -25.42 11.42
C VAL A 145 8.21 -25.46 9.90
N GLY A 146 8.65 -24.33 9.29
CA GLY A 146 8.90 -24.20 7.87
C GLY A 146 10.33 -23.74 7.60
N VAL A 147 10.96 -24.35 6.61
CA VAL A 147 12.30 -23.95 6.14
C VAL A 147 12.20 -23.36 4.76
N VAL A 148 12.84 -22.21 4.55
CA VAL A 148 13.09 -21.64 3.22
C VAL A 148 14.56 -21.85 2.88
N VAL A 149 14.83 -22.48 1.76
CA VAL A 149 16.18 -22.66 1.22
C VAL A 149 16.47 -21.56 0.21
N GLY A 150 17.33 -20.63 0.61
CA GLY A 150 17.70 -19.43 -0.15
C GLY A 150 17.39 -18.14 0.63
N GLY A 151 18.43 -17.35 0.91
CA GLY A 151 18.36 -16.07 1.64
C GLY A 151 18.38 -14.84 0.73
N GLY A 152 18.01 -15.01 -0.53
CA GLY A 152 17.82 -13.92 -1.48
C GLY A 152 16.43 -13.27 -1.35
N LEU A 153 16.11 -12.33 -2.24
CA LEU A 153 14.86 -11.56 -2.25
C LEU A 153 13.61 -12.44 -2.11
N LEU A 154 13.38 -13.35 -3.05
CA LEU A 154 12.20 -14.22 -3.05
C LEU A 154 12.17 -15.17 -1.85
N GLY A 155 13.36 -15.57 -1.34
CA GLY A 155 13.45 -16.41 -0.15
C GLY A 155 12.98 -15.69 1.10
N LEU A 156 13.36 -14.44 1.28
CA LEU A 156 12.91 -13.64 2.42
C LEU A 156 11.41 -13.27 2.32
N GLU A 157 10.89 -13.04 1.11
CA GLU A 157 9.45 -12.90 0.90
C GLU A 157 8.68 -14.20 1.24
N CYS A 158 9.21 -15.35 0.83
CA CYS A 158 8.65 -16.64 1.19
C CYS A 158 8.70 -16.88 2.70
N ALA A 159 9.78 -16.49 3.37
CA ALA A 159 9.89 -16.57 4.83
C ALA A 159 8.81 -15.74 5.53
N ASN A 160 8.56 -14.52 5.05
CA ASN A 160 7.45 -13.69 5.51
C ASN A 160 6.08 -14.38 5.29
N ALA A 161 5.89 -14.99 4.13
CA ALA A 161 4.67 -15.72 3.81
C ALA A 161 4.42 -16.89 4.77
N LEU A 162 5.44 -17.69 5.07
CA LEU A 162 5.35 -18.79 6.05
C LEU A 162 5.10 -18.29 7.47
N SER A 163 5.73 -17.18 7.87
CA SER A 163 5.47 -16.52 9.15
C SER A 163 4.01 -16.06 9.28
N ASN A 164 3.45 -15.48 8.23
CA ASN A 164 2.03 -15.08 8.19
C ASN A 164 1.06 -16.27 8.26
N LEU A 165 1.51 -17.47 7.88
CA LEU A 165 0.77 -18.72 8.07
C LEU A 165 0.93 -19.31 9.49
N GLY A 166 1.66 -18.64 10.38
CA GLY A 166 1.85 -19.03 11.78
C GLY A 166 2.90 -20.12 12.01
N LEU A 167 3.84 -20.34 11.08
CA LEU A 167 4.94 -21.27 11.25
C LEU A 167 6.12 -20.60 11.95
N GLU A 168 6.89 -21.38 12.72
CA GLU A 168 8.26 -21.05 13.09
C GLU A 168 9.12 -21.20 11.84
N VAL A 169 9.80 -20.12 11.44
CA VAL A 169 10.47 -20.03 10.14
C VAL A 169 11.97 -20.03 10.27
N HIS A 170 12.61 -20.89 9.49
CA HIS A 170 14.05 -20.93 9.32
C HIS A 170 14.42 -20.59 7.87
N VAL A 171 15.43 -19.75 7.67
CA VAL A 171 16.05 -19.48 6.37
C VAL A 171 17.41 -20.16 6.34
N VAL A 172 17.62 -21.03 5.36
CA VAL A 172 18.89 -21.74 5.12
C VAL A 172 19.53 -21.16 3.87
N GLU A 173 20.70 -20.54 4.02
CA GLU A 173 21.44 -19.90 2.94
C GLU A 173 22.82 -20.53 2.77
N PHE A 174 23.17 -20.86 1.52
CA PHE A 174 24.48 -21.44 1.17
C PHE A 174 25.60 -20.41 1.31
N ALA A 175 25.35 -19.16 0.93
CA ALA A 175 26.30 -18.06 1.07
C ALA A 175 26.51 -17.66 2.54
N GLN A 176 27.59 -16.91 2.81
CA GLN A 176 27.89 -16.41 4.16
C GLN A 176 26.95 -15.31 4.64
N GLY A 177 26.16 -14.73 3.73
CA GLY A 177 25.25 -13.63 4.05
C GLY A 177 23.96 -13.66 3.26
N LEU A 178 22.93 -12.98 3.78
CA LEU A 178 21.65 -12.77 3.11
C LEU A 178 21.82 -11.77 1.95
N MET A 179 21.05 -11.97 0.87
CA MET A 179 21.03 -11.08 -0.29
C MET A 179 22.42 -10.77 -0.86
N GLY A 180 23.31 -11.76 -0.91
CA GLY A 180 24.71 -11.59 -1.30
C GLY A 180 24.96 -11.07 -2.72
N VAL A 181 23.93 -10.91 -3.57
CA VAL A 181 24.01 -10.24 -4.86
C VAL A 181 23.85 -8.72 -4.69
N GLN A 182 22.94 -8.28 -3.82
CA GLN A 182 22.55 -6.90 -3.62
C GLN A 182 23.32 -6.22 -2.48
N LEU A 183 23.70 -6.95 -1.44
CA LEU A 183 24.28 -6.40 -0.23
C LEU A 183 25.72 -6.83 -0.06
N ASP A 184 26.54 -5.93 0.43
CA ASP A 184 27.86 -6.26 0.95
C ASP A 184 27.75 -6.93 2.33
N GLU A 185 28.89 -7.31 2.90
CA GLU A 185 28.94 -8.02 4.19
C GLU A 185 28.30 -7.22 5.33
N GLY A 186 28.49 -5.90 5.37
CA GLY A 186 27.94 -5.00 6.40
C GLY A 186 26.42 -4.91 6.31
N GLY A 187 25.91 -4.67 5.11
CA GLY A 187 24.47 -4.63 4.84
C GLY A 187 23.80 -5.96 5.10
N SER A 188 24.42 -7.07 4.68
CA SER A 188 23.91 -8.41 4.93
C SER A 188 23.83 -8.74 6.43
N ARG A 189 24.84 -8.37 7.21
CA ARG A 189 24.87 -8.54 8.67
C ARG A 189 23.75 -7.73 9.35
N MET A 190 23.54 -6.48 8.94
CA MET A 190 22.46 -5.64 9.46
C MET A 190 21.09 -6.21 9.12
N LEU A 191 20.88 -6.66 7.88
CA LEU A 191 19.64 -7.31 7.45
C LEU A 191 19.38 -8.58 8.26
N ARG A 192 20.39 -9.44 8.45
CA ARG A 192 20.27 -10.66 9.26
C ARG A 192 19.79 -10.34 10.67
N ARG A 193 20.42 -9.38 11.35
CA ARG A 193 20.04 -8.96 12.71
C ARG A 193 18.56 -8.53 12.79
N LYS A 194 18.11 -7.73 11.84
CA LYS A 194 16.71 -7.29 11.78
C LYS A 194 15.74 -8.43 11.52
N VAL A 195 16.08 -9.34 10.62
CA VAL A 195 15.26 -10.53 10.29
C VAL A 195 15.15 -11.48 11.48
N GLU A 196 16.27 -11.69 12.19
CA GLU A 196 16.29 -12.52 13.41
C GLU A 196 15.48 -11.88 14.56
N ALA A 197 15.50 -10.54 14.69
CA ALA A 197 14.67 -9.82 15.66
C ALA A 197 13.16 -9.96 15.39
N LEU A 198 12.77 -10.27 14.17
CA LEU A 198 11.36 -10.57 13.79
C LEU A 198 10.97 -12.05 14.05
N GLY A 199 11.86 -12.84 14.64
CA GLY A 199 11.58 -14.24 15.00
C GLY A 199 11.92 -15.25 13.91
N VAL A 200 12.52 -14.87 12.81
CA VAL A 200 13.01 -15.78 11.77
C VAL A 200 14.42 -16.24 12.12
N ARG A 201 14.68 -17.54 12.13
CA ARG A 201 16.02 -18.08 12.38
C ARG A 201 16.82 -18.19 11.09
N VAL A 202 18.01 -17.61 11.05
CA VAL A 202 18.86 -17.54 9.85
C VAL A 202 20.09 -18.42 9.99
N HIS A 203 20.26 -19.35 9.05
CA HIS A 203 21.38 -20.28 8.95
C HIS A 203 22.16 -19.98 7.67
N THR A 204 23.26 -19.24 7.76
CA THR A 204 24.14 -18.92 6.63
C THR A 204 25.32 -19.90 6.55
N GLY A 205 25.93 -20.04 5.37
CA GLY A 205 27.04 -20.94 5.11
C GLY A 205 26.64 -22.41 5.18
N LYS A 206 25.34 -22.74 5.05
CA LYS A 206 24.84 -24.11 5.17
C LYS A 206 24.62 -24.76 3.81
N ASN A 207 25.33 -25.88 3.59
CA ASN A 207 25.19 -26.70 2.40
C ASN A 207 24.37 -27.94 2.74
N THR A 208 23.14 -28.03 2.22
CA THR A 208 22.27 -29.19 2.45
C THR A 208 22.76 -30.37 1.62
N GLN A 209 22.99 -31.50 2.28
CA GLN A 209 23.47 -32.74 1.67
C GLN A 209 22.33 -33.74 1.42
N ASN A 210 21.38 -33.85 2.35
CA ASN A 210 20.30 -34.83 2.29
C ASN A 210 19.04 -34.30 2.96
N ILE A 211 17.89 -34.76 2.47
CA ILE A 211 16.59 -34.55 3.07
C ILE A 211 15.93 -35.91 3.27
N SER A 212 15.56 -36.23 4.49
CA SER A 212 15.00 -37.52 4.90
C SER A 212 13.80 -37.35 5.81
N ALA A 213 13.13 -38.42 6.17
CA ALA A 213 12.11 -38.42 7.22
C ALA A 213 12.71 -37.98 8.56
N GLY A 214 12.04 -37.06 9.25
CA GLY A 214 12.46 -36.57 10.55
C GLY A 214 12.04 -37.48 11.71
N ASP A 215 12.74 -37.35 12.83
CA ASP A 215 12.46 -38.11 14.06
C ASP A 215 11.31 -37.47 14.87
N SER A 216 11.31 -36.13 14.98
CA SER A 216 10.31 -35.35 15.73
C SER A 216 9.41 -34.50 14.82
N ARG A 217 9.83 -34.28 13.59
CA ARG A 217 9.08 -33.55 12.54
C ARG A 217 8.91 -34.42 11.31
N LYS A 218 8.29 -33.87 10.27
CA LYS A 218 8.01 -34.62 9.03
C LYS A 218 9.26 -34.84 8.18
N LEU A 219 10.18 -33.88 8.22
CA LEU A 219 11.42 -33.89 7.44
C LEU A 219 12.61 -33.53 8.31
N LYS A 220 13.79 -34.02 7.91
CA LYS A 220 15.08 -33.67 8.45
C LYS A 220 16.04 -33.29 7.35
N MET A 221 16.62 -32.12 7.44
CA MET A 221 17.68 -31.63 6.58
C MET A 221 19.03 -31.91 7.24
N GLU A 222 19.95 -32.52 6.53
CA GLU A 222 21.30 -32.78 6.97
C GLU A 222 22.27 -31.93 6.16
N PHE A 223 23.18 -31.24 6.86
CA PHE A 223 24.16 -30.34 6.26
C PHE A 223 25.54 -31.02 6.16
N VAL A 224 26.37 -30.55 5.24
CA VAL A 224 27.74 -31.09 5.01
C VAL A 224 28.61 -30.96 6.24
N ASP A 225 28.37 -29.98 7.13
CA ASP A 225 29.11 -29.77 8.39
C ASP A 225 28.67 -30.73 9.53
N GLY A 226 27.71 -31.61 9.27
CA GLY A 226 27.18 -32.59 10.21
C GLY A 226 26.05 -32.08 11.10
N GLU A 227 25.69 -30.81 11.04
CA GLU A 227 24.49 -30.32 11.70
C GLU A 227 23.22 -30.76 10.96
N ASN A 228 22.09 -30.72 11.63
CA ASN A 228 20.80 -31.05 11.04
C ASN A 228 19.70 -30.10 11.53
N LEU A 229 18.59 -30.02 10.75
CA LEU A 229 17.43 -29.21 11.05
C LEU A 229 16.16 -30.00 10.74
N GLU A 230 15.31 -30.20 11.74
CA GLU A 230 14.02 -30.83 11.57
C GLU A 230 12.92 -29.82 11.24
N THR A 231 12.10 -30.17 10.27
CA THR A 231 11.03 -29.28 9.76
C THR A 231 9.80 -30.05 9.30
N ASP A 232 8.68 -29.37 9.12
CA ASP A 232 7.46 -29.93 8.57
C ASP A 232 7.27 -29.63 7.07
N LEU A 233 8.00 -28.63 6.56
CA LEU A 233 7.84 -28.10 5.21
C LEU A 233 9.14 -27.44 4.76
N ILE A 234 9.57 -27.69 3.53
CA ILE A 234 10.70 -27.01 2.89
C ILE A 234 10.22 -26.31 1.63
N VAL A 235 10.61 -25.03 1.47
CA VAL A 235 10.33 -24.27 0.26
C VAL A 235 11.66 -23.84 -0.37
N PHE A 236 11.91 -24.26 -1.59
CA PHE A 236 13.10 -23.89 -2.34
C PHE A 236 12.89 -22.53 -3.02
N SER A 237 13.77 -21.59 -2.70
CA SER A 237 13.86 -20.24 -3.29
C SER A 237 15.34 -19.87 -3.51
N ALA A 238 16.14 -20.85 -3.97
CA ALA A 238 17.59 -20.77 -4.13
C ALA A 238 18.03 -20.17 -5.49
N GLY A 239 17.21 -19.29 -6.08
CA GLY A 239 17.45 -18.68 -7.37
C GLY A 239 16.60 -19.25 -8.49
N ILE A 240 16.88 -18.81 -9.71
CA ILE A 240 16.14 -19.17 -10.92
C ILE A 240 17.06 -19.75 -12.00
N ARG A 241 16.46 -20.48 -12.92
CA ARG A 241 17.10 -20.94 -14.16
C ARG A 241 16.25 -20.53 -15.37
N PRO A 242 16.84 -19.98 -16.44
CA PRO A 242 16.13 -19.67 -17.67
C PRO A 242 15.42 -20.87 -18.25
N ARG A 243 14.22 -20.68 -18.77
CA ARG A 243 13.52 -21.70 -19.57
C ARG A 243 14.00 -21.60 -21.01
N ASP A 244 15.13 -22.20 -21.31
CA ASP A 244 15.79 -22.15 -22.61
C ASP A 244 15.73 -23.48 -23.39
N ASN A 245 15.04 -24.50 -22.86
CA ASN A 245 14.96 -25.83 -23.47
C ASN A 245 14.46 -25.79 -24.93
N LEU A 246 13.36 -25.05 -25.20
CA LEU A 246 12.80 -24.90 -26.54
C LEU A 246 13.81 -24.34 -27.55
N ALA A 247 14.63 -23.36 -27.10
CA ALA A 247 15.67 -22.78 -27.94
C ALA A 247 16.82 -23.77 -28.17
N ARG A 248 17.23 -24.47 -27.12
CA ARG A 248 18.28 -25.51 -27.19
C ARG A 248 17.92 -26.63 -28.10
N ASP A 249 16.70 -27.16 -27.99
CA ASP A 249 16.19 -28.26 -28.84
C ASP A 249 15.98 -27.82 -30.29
N ALA A 250 15.76 -26.52 -30.51
CA ALA A 250 15.68 -25.91 -31.84
C ALA A 250 17.05 -25.42 -32.37
N GLU A 251 18.17 -25.76 -31.73
CA GLU A 251 19.52 -25.36 -32.13
C GLU A 251 19.71 -23.82 -32.20
N VAL A 252 18.99 -23.07 -31.38
CA VAL A 252 19.21 -21.63 -31.13
C VAL A 252 20.25 -21.48 -30.02
N ALA A 253 21.21 -20.58 -30.20
CA ALA A 253 22.32 -20.44 -29.27
C ALA A 253 21.86 -20.12 -27.84
N VAL A 254 22.39 -20.87 -26.87
CA VAL A 254 22.17 -20.69 -25.43
C VAL A 254 23.52 -20.59 -24.74
N GLY A 255 23.56 -19.82 -23.62
CA GLY A 255 24.78 -19.67 -22.84
C GLY A 255 25.17 -20.95 -22.08
N GLU A 256 26.43 -21.06 -21.68
CA GLU A 256 26.96 -22.22 -20.91
C GLU A 256 26.20 -22.44 -19.59
N ARG A 257 25.80 -21.35 -18.92
CA ARG A 257 25.03 -21.39 -17.68
C ARG A 257 23.51 -21.26 -17.88
N GLY A 258 23.05 -21.40 -19.14
CA GLY A 258 21.67 -21.19 -19.57
C GLY A 258 21.42 -19.77 -20.07
N GLY A 259 20.23 -19.57 -20.63
CA GLY A 259 19.75 -18.34 -21.22
C GLY A 259 19.97 -18.26 -22.74
N ILE A 260 18.94 -17.83 -23.45
CA ILE A 260 18.91 -17.70 -24.91
C ILE A 260 19.74 -16.48 -25.31
N VAL A 261 20.80 -16.68 -26.08
CA VAL A 261 21.69 -15.58 -26.49
C VAL A 261 20.95 -14.64 -27.43
N ILE A 262 20.96 -13.34 -27.09
CA ILE A 262 20.37 -12.28 -27.91
C ILE A 262 21.37 -11.19 -28.24
N ASP A 263 21.13 -10.52 -29.38
CA ASP A 263 21.81 -9.32 -29.78
C ASP A 263 21.15 -8.05 -29.14
N TYR A 264 21.67 -6.87 -29.45
CA TYR A 264 21.11 -5.58 -29.00
C TYR A 264 19.73 -5.26 -29.59
N LYS A 265 19.24 -6.01 -30.57
CA LYS A 265 17.87 -5.95 -31.11
C LYS A 265 16.93 -7.02 -30.51
N CYS A 266 17.40 -7.71 -29.47
CA CYS A 266 16.73 -8.84 -28.82
C CYS A 266 16.49 -10.02 -29.79
N LYS A 267 17.22 -10.12 -30.90
CA LYS A 267 17.18 -11.27 -31.81
C LYS A 267 18.09 -12.38 -31.34
N THR A 268 17.64 -13.59 -31.51
CA THR A 268 18.48 -14.79 -31.32
C THR A 268 19.41 -15.01 -32.52
N THR A 269 20.11 -16.14 -32.55
CA THR A 269 20.86 -16.58 -33.75
C THR A 269 19.98 -16.86 -34.98
N ASP A 270 18.68 -17.00 -34.76
CA ASP A 270 17.67 -17.04 -35.81
C ASP A 270 17.02 -15.67 -35.99
N THR A 271 17.07 -15.11 -37.22
CA THR A 271 16.60 -13.74 -37.52
C THR A 271 15.08 -13.55 -37.37
N ASP A 272 14.32 -14.66 -37.30
CA ASP A 272 12.88 -14.67 -37.15
C ASP A 272 12.42 -14.96 -35.71
N ILE A 273 13.38 -15.23 -34.81
CA ILE A 273 13.14 -15.54 -33.41
C ILE A 273 13.75 -14.46 -32.50
N PHE A 274 12.92 -13.86 -31.69
CA PHE A 274 13.32 -12.94 -30.61
C PHE A 274 13.20 -13.62 -29.25
N CYS A 275 13.99 -13.15 -28.27
CA CYS A 275 13.82 -13.57 -26.89
C CYS A 275 13.82 -12.37 -25.96
N ILE A 276 12.91 -12.38 -24.98
CA ILE A 276 12.72 -11.29 -24.02
C ILE A 276 12.55 -11.82 -22.59
N GLY A 277 12.90 -11.00 -21.61
CA GLY A 277 12.73 -11.29 -20.17
C GLY A 277 13.79 -12.23 -19.61
N GLU A 278 13.45 -12.99 -18.57
CA GLU A 278 14.38 -13.82 -17.79
C GLU A 278 14.96 -15.04 -18.54
N SER A 279 14.41 -15.36 -19.70
CA SER A 279 14.97 -16.39 -20.59
C SER A 279 16.10 -15.86 -21.47
N ALA A 280 16.25 -14.57 -21.64
CA ALA A 280 17.24 -13.93 -22.50
C ALA A 280 18.60 -13.77 -21.79
N LEU A 281 19.68 -14.03 -22.55
CA LEU A 281 21.07 -13.78 -22.16
C LEU A 281 21.64 -12.66 -23.05
N PHE A 282 21.87 -11.49 -22.46
CA PHE A 282 22.48 -10.33 -23.15
C PHE A 282 23.77 -9.91 -22.50
N GLY A 283 24.86 -9.78 -23.25
CA GLY A 283 26.16 -9.38 -22.74
C GLY A 283 26.70 -10.28 -21.63
N GLY A 284 26.37 -11.58 -21.67
CA GLY A 284 26.79 -12.54 -20.63
C GLY A 284 25.95 -12.48 -19.35
N ARG A 285 24.88 -11.66 -19.28
CA ARG A 285 24.01 -11.44 -18.10
C ARG A 285 22.57 -11.86 -18.38
N ILE A 286 21.97 -12.53 -17.41
CA ILE A 286 20.53 -12.78 -17.31
C ILE A 286 19.95 -11.75 -16.34
N TYR A 287 18.90 -11.05 -16.75
CA TYR A 287 18.25 -10.02 -15.95
C TYR A 287 17.06 -10.62 -15.18
N GLY A 288 17.23 -10.82 -13.88
CA GLY A 288 16.23 -11.44 -13.02
C GLY A 288 15.17 -10.47 -12.45
N LEU A 289 14.93 -9.35 -13.13
CA LEU A 289 13.92 -8.36 -12.78
C LEU A 289 12.96 -8.14 -13.93
N VAL A 290 11.76 -7.63 -13.65
CA VAL A 290 10.70 -7.43 -14.65
C VAL A 290 11.02 -6.26 -15.60
N ALA A 291 11.53 -5.14 -15.07
CA ALA A 291 11.77 -3.91 -15.83
C ALA A 291 12.72 -4.10 -17.04
N PRO A 292 13.86 -4.80 -16.94
CA PRO A 292 14.67 -5.14 -18.11
C PRO A 292 13.89 -5.89 -19.19
N GLY A 293 13.01 -6.82 -18.79
CA GLY A 293 12.15 -7.59 -19.71
C GLY A 293 11.15 -6.69 -20.45
N TYR A 294 10.60 -5.69 -19.80
CA TYR A 294 9.71 -4.70 -20.42
C TYR A 294 10.45 -3.86 -21.46
N ARG A 295 11.67 -3.39 -21.14
CA ARG A 295 12.53 -2.71 -22.13
C ARG A 295 12.85 -3.58 -23.34
N MET A 296 13.17 -4.86 -23.15
CA MET A 296 13.36 -5.81 -24.25
C MET A 296 12.11 -5.92 -25.12
N ALA A 297 10.93 -6.02 -24.50
CA ALA A 297 9.64 -6.09 -25.18
C ALA A 297 9.40 -4.84 -26.07
N GLU A 298 9.64 -3.64 -25.52
CA GLU A 298 9.53 -2.39 -26.26
C GLU A 298 10.50 -2.31 -27.46
N VAL A 299 11.74 -2.75 -27.26
CA VAL A 299 12.72 -2.82 -28.35
C VAL A 299 12.23 -3.73 -29.48
N VAL A 300 11.69 -4.91 -29.15
CA VAL A 300 11.16 -5.84 -30.16
C VAL A 300 9.96 -5.24 -30.88
N VAL A 301 9.03 -4.59 -30.18
CA VAL A 301 7.86 -3.93 -30.82
C VAL A 301 8.32 -2.83 -31.76
N LYS A 302 9.28 -1.96 -31.35
CA LYS A 302 9.85 -0.93 -32.23
C LYS A 302 10.49 -1.54 -33.46
N GLN A 303 11.27 -2.63 -33.31
CA GLN A 303 11.83 -3.38 -34.45
C GLN A 303 10.75 -3.93 -35.41
N LEU A 304 9.66 -4.44 -34.86
CA LEU A 304 8.51 -4.95 -35.65
C LEU A 304 7.78 -3.81 -36.38
N SER A 305 7.77 -2.62 -35.82
CA SER A 305 7.23 -1.39 -36.40
C SER A 305 8.17 -0.74 -37.44
N GLY A 306 9.37 -1.28 -37.66
CA GLY A 306 10.38 -0.70 -38.55
C GLY A 306 11.16 0.48 -37.94
N ILE A 307 11.01 0.71 -36.65
CA ILE A 307 11.74 1.75 -35.88
C ILE A 307 13.01 1.13 -35.34
N GLU A 308 14.16 1.78 -35.56
CA GLU A 308 15.41 1.30 -35.01
C GLU A 308 15.48 1.54 -33.51
N ALA A 309 15.67 0.48 -32.74
CA ALA A 309 15.81 0.52 -31.29
C ALA A 309 16.78 -0.55 -30.82
N GLN A 310 17.46 -0.30 -29.71
CA GLN A 310 18.50 -1.20 -29.18
C GLN A 310 18.34 -1.35 -27.68
N PHE A 311 18.51 -2.58 -27.19
CA PHE A 311 18.66 -2.89 -25.79
C PHE A 311 20.15 -2.81 -25.41
N GLN A 312 20.51 -1.87 -24.56
CA GLN A 312 21.89 -1.65 -24.13
C GLN A 312 22.15 -2.18 -22.71
N GLY A 313 21.25 -2.99 -22.18
CA GLY A 313 21.24 -3.41 -20.77
C GLY A 313 20.22 -2.63 -19.97
N ALA A 314 20.17 -2.91 -18.69
CA ALA A 314 19.28 -2.24 -17.76
C ALA A 314 19.94 -2.12 -16.39
N ASP A 315 19.59 -1.07 -15.69
CA ASP A 315 19.92 -0.91 -14.28
C ASP A 315 19.27 -2.01 -13.46
N MET A 316 20.02 -2.52 -12.45
CA MET A 316 19.59 -3.59 -11.56
C MET A 316 19.42 -3.10 -10.12
N SER A 317 19.34 -1.80 -9.93
CA SER A 317 19.07 -1.20 -8.62
C SER A 317 17.70 -1.63 -8.09
N THR A 318 17.63 -1.87 -6.80
CA THR A 318 16.43 -2.38 -6.12
C THR A 318 16.17 -1.62 -4.83
N LYS A 319 14.91 -1.26 -4.59
CA LYS A 319 14.41 -0.75 -3.31
C LYS A 319 13.26 -1.64 -2.86
N LEU A 320 13.39 -2.26 -1.72
CA LEU A 320 12.51 -3.34 -1.27
C LEU A 320 12.16 -3.15 0.20
N LYS A 321 11.00 -3.66 0.58
CA LYS A 321 10.60 -3.78 1.98
C LYS A 321 10.41 -5.24 2.34
N LEU A 322 11.43 -5.84 2.93
CA LEU A 322 11.47 -7.27 3.27
C LEU A 322 11.15 -7.48 4.74
N LEU A 323 10.11 -8.25 5.06
CA LEU A 323 9.71 -8.47 6.46
C LEU A 323 9.55 -7.16 7.27
N GLY A 324 9.22 -6.05 6.60
CA GLY A 324 9.15 -4.73 7.22
C GLY A 324 10.47 -3.97 7.29
N VAL A 325 11.59 -4.55 6.86
CA VAL A 325 12.91 -3.92 6.78
C VAL A 325 13.09 -3.28 5.41
N ASP A 326 13.43 -2.00 5.36
CA ASP A 326 13.75 -1.31 4.12
C ASP A 326 15.18 -1.66 3.67
N VAL A 327 15.34 -2.05 2.41
CA VAL A 327 16.61 -2.45 1.79
C VAL A 327 16.75 -1.79 0.43
N GLY A 328 17.86 -1.09 0.22
CA GLY A 328 18.23 -0.48 -1.05
C GLY A 328 19.59 -0.95 -1.56
N SER A 329 19.69 -1.22 -2.86
CA SER A 329 20.95 -1.54 -3.54
C SER A 329 20.99 -0.81 -4.88
N ILE A 330 22.09 -0.13 -5.17
CA ILE A 330 22.32 0.65 -6.39
C ILE A 330 23.65 0.22 -7.00
N GLY A 331 23.68 -0.02 -8.30
CA GLY A 331 24.86 -0.20 -9.11
C GLY A 331 25.89 -1.21 -8.55
N ASP A 332 27.16 -0.81 -8.43
CA ASP A 332 28.24 -1.61 -7.85
C ASP A 332 28.18 -1.57 -6.31
N ALA A 333 27.22 -2.26 -5.72
CA ALA A 333 27.04 -2.35 -4.28
C ALA A 333 28.23 -2.97 -3.53
N HIS A 334 29.08 -3.71 -4.22
CA HIS A 334 30.24 -4.39 -3.63
C HIS A 334 31.54 -3.61 -3.73
N GLY A 335 31.62 -2.55 -4.54
CA GLY A 335 32.83 -1.79 -4.78
C GLY A 335 33.89 -2.59 -5.53
N ARG A 336 33.49 -3.27 -6.61
CA ARG A 336 34.38 -4.11 -7.44
C ARG A 336 35.14 -3.32 -8.48
N ALA A 337 34.72 -2.09 -8.75
CA ALA A 337 35.39 -1.22 -9.69
C ALA A 337 36.79 -0.87 -9.17
N GLU A 338 37.81 -0.96 -10.04
CA GLU A 338 39.20 -0.72 -9.70
C GLU A 338 39.41 0.74 -9.22
N GLY A 339 40.03 0.92 -8.07
CA GLY A 339 40.26 2.22 -7.46
C GLY A 339 39.03 2.88 -6.83
N SER A 340 37.89 2.24 -6.77
CA SER A 340 36.70 2.81 -6.13
C SER A 340 36.92 3.16 -4.66
N LEU A 341 36.31 4.26 -4.19
CA LEU A 341 36.29 4.65 -2.79
C LEU A 341 34.96 4.27 -2.15
N SER A 342 34.98 3.98 -0.85
CA SER A 342 33.78 3.65 -0.09
C SER A 342 33.61 4.56 1.12
N PHE A 343 32.42 5.09 1.30
CA PHE A 343 32.01 5.84 2.47
C PHE A 343 30.91 5.04 3.18
N LEU A 344 31.02 4.93 4.51
CA LEU A 344 30.17 4.05 5.31
C LEU A 344 29.63 4.78 6.53
N PHE A 345 28.34 4.65 6.74
CA PHE A 345 27.64 5.05 7.95
C PHE A 345 26.93 3.82 8.53
N SER A 346 27.16 3.54 9.81
CA SER A 346 26.48 2.44 10.51
C SER A 346 26.11 2.89 11.91
N ASP A 347 24.82 2.79 12.23
CA ASP A 347 24.29 3.04 13.54
C ASP A 347 23.65 1.76 14.08
N GLU A 348 24.27 1.16 15.10
CA GLU A 348 23.78 -0.06 15.73
C GLU A 348 22.56 0.16 16.63
N ARG A 349 22.36 1.39 17.10
CA ARG A 349 21.23 1.73 17.97
C ARG A 349 19.95 1.91 17.16
N GLU A 350 20.05 2.68 16.07
CA GLU A 350 18.95 2.89 15.13
C GLU A 350 18.83 1.73 14.11
N GLU A 351 19.77 0.75 14.18
CA GLU A 351 19.85 -0.40 13.30
C GLU A 351 19.82 -0.02 11.81
N CYS A 352 20.67 0.94 11.46
CA CYS A 352 20.81 1.51 10.13
C CYS A 352 22.21 1.26 9.57
N TYR A 353 22.30 0.88 8.29
CA TYR A 353 23.53 0.72 7.54
C TYR A 353 23.39 1.40 6.19
N LYS A 354 24.31 2.32 5.88
CA LYS A 354 24.40 3.03 4.60
C LYS A 354 25.83 3.00 4.10
N ARG A 355 26.01 2.62 2.85
CA ARG A 355 27.31 2.64 2.17
C ARG A 355 27.13 3.22 0.77
N ILE A 356 28.00 4.10 0.38
CA ILE A 356 28.14 4.54 -1.01
C ILE A 356 29.51 4.16 -1.53
N VAL A 357 29.58 3.84 -2.82
CA VAL A 357 30.78 3.52 -3.58
C VAL A 357 30.94 4.55 -4.68
N THR A 358 32.09 5.22 -4.73
CA THR A 358 32.37 6.26 -5.71
C THR A 358 33.53 5.89 -6.61
N SER A 359 33.66 6.61 -7.72
CA SER A 359 34.85 6.55 -8.56
C SER A 359 36.12 6.95 -7.78
N ALA A 360 37.32 6.64 -8.33
CA ALA A 360 38.60 6.92 -7.71
C ALA A 360 38.85 8.42 -7.44
N ASP A 361 38.26 9.30 -8.21
CA ASP A 361 38.32 10.76 -8.02
C ASP A 361 37.18 11.29 -7.09
N GLY A 362 36.30 10.42 -6.60
CA GLY A 362 35.19 10.76 -5.71
C GLY A 362 34.02 11.47 -6.37
N LYS A 363 34.02 11.61 -7.70
CA LYS A 363 33.05 12.44 -8.41
C LYS A 363 31.80 11.74 -8.91
N GLN A 364 31.85 10.44 -9.10
CA GLN A 364 30.70 9.64 -9.61
C GLN A 364 30.25 8.60 -8.60
N LEU A 365 28.94 8.43 -8.47
CA LEU A 365 28.36 7.34 -7.67
C LEU A 365 28.33 6.05 -8.49
N LEU A 366 29.15 5.08 -8.12
CA LEU A 366 29.19 3.75 -8.74
C LEU A 366 28.19 2.78 -8.14
N GLY A 367 27.87 2.93 -6.84
CA GLY A 367 26.93 2.06 -6.17
C GLY A 367 26.58 2.52 -4.76
N ALA A 368 25.52 1.92 -4.20
CA ALA A 368 25.13 2.14 -2.82
C ALA A 368 24.42 0.92 -2.21
N VAL A 369 24.53 0.80 -0.90
CA VAL A 369 23.81 -0.18 -0.07
C VAL A 369 23.16 0.56 1.09
N LEU A 370 21.84 0.36 1.29
CA LEU A 370 21.09 0.91 2.41
C LEU A 370 20.27 -0.21 3.07
N VAL A 371 20.32 -0.31 4.39
CA VAL A 371 19.52 -1.26 5.17
C VAL A 371 18.98 -0.57 6.42
N GLY A 372 17.67 -0.66 6.63
CA GLY A 372 16.97 -0.08 7.78
C GLY A 372 16.41 1.31 7.49
N ASP A 373 17.21 2.20 6.95
CA ASP A 373 16.78 3.52 6.46
C ASP A 373 17.18 3.66 4.98
N CYS A 374 16.19 3.85 4.12
CA CYS A 374 16.34 4.02 2.68
C CYS A 374 15.76 5.35 2.18
N GLU A 375 15.69 6.37 3.02
CA GLU A 375 15.16 7.68 2.62
C GLU A 375 16.00 8.31 1.51
N ASP A 376 17.32 8.17 1.56
CA ASP A 376 18.25 8.71 0.58
C ASP A 376 18.31 7.94 -0.75
N TYR A 377 17.65 6.77 -0.83
CA TYR A 377 17.75 5.88 -1.98
C TYR A 377 17.43 6.56 -3.31
N ASP A 378 16.33 7.31 -3.36
CA ASP A 378 15.84 7.90 -4.60
C ASP A 378 16.80 8.99 -5.12
N ALA A 379 17.40 9.77 -4.22
CA ALA A 379 18.42 10.75 -4.55
C ALA A 379 19.72 10.08 -5.05
N LEU A 380 20.21 9.08 -4.32
CA LEU A 380 21.40 8.31 -4.71
C LEU A 380 21.22 7.63 -6.07
N LEU A 381 20.01 7.08 -6.34
CA LEU A 381 19.71 6.48 -7.63
C LEU A 381 19.81 7.50 -8.78
N GLN A 382 19.39 8.76 -8.57
CA GLN A 382 19.52 9.80 -9.58
C GLN A 382 20.99 10.18 -9.85
N TYR A 383 21.81 10.25 -8.81
CA TYR A 383 23.26 10.45 -8.99
C TYR A 383 23.86 9.34 -9.86
N HIS A 384 23.49 8.08 -9.61
CA HIS A 384 24.01 6.92 -10.33
C HIS A 384 23.50 6.83 -11.78
N LEU A 385 22.19 6.97 -12.00
CA LEU A 385 21.58 6.79 -13.33
C LEU A 385 21.92 7.90 -14.33
N ASN A 386 22.21 9.10 -13.84
CA ASN A 386 22.38 10.28 -14.67
C ASN A 386 23.80 10.83 -14.65
N ASP A 387 24.76 10.07 -14.09
CA ASP A 387 26.17 10.46 -14.01
C ASP A 387 26.38 11.88 -13.40
N ILE A 388 25.51 12.23 -12.42
CA ILE A 388 25.58 13.54 -11.77
C ILE A 388 26.82 13.60 -10.88
N GLU A 389 27.60 14.69 -10.99
CA GLU A 389 28.79 14.88 -10.17
C GLU A 389 28.40 14.98 -8.68
N LEU A 390 29.07 14.18 -7.85
CA LEU A 390 28.86 14.15 -6.41
C LEU A 390 29.37 15.46 -5.76
N PRO A 391 28.79 15.85 -4.60
CA PRO A 391 29.34 16.95 -3.82
C PRO A 391 30.78 16.67 -3.39
N ALA A 392 31.53 17.74 -3.10
CA ALA A 392 32.93 17.64 -2.71
C ALA A 392 33.20 16.73 -1.51
N ASP A 393 32.19 16.56 -0.66
CA ASP A 393 32.16 15.62 0.45
C ASP A 393 30.98 14.61 0.29
N PRO A 394 31.21 13.49 -0.43
CA PRO A 394 30.14 12.54 -0.73
C PRO A 394 29.49 11.90 0.49
N GLN A 395 30.17 11.84 1.63
CA GLN A 395 29.62 11.25 2.87
C GLN A 395 28.37 12.02 3.37
N CYS A 396 28.22 13.31 3.04
CA CYS A 396 27.04 14.09 3.42
C CYS A 396 25.73 13.51 2.88
N LEU A 397 25.77 12.66 1.84
CA LEU A 397 24.60 12.00 1.27
C LEU A 397 24.05 10.84 2.10
N ILE A 398 24.81 10.35 3.09
CA ILE A 398 24.42 9.18 3.90
C ILE A 398 24.52 9.42 5.41
N VAL A 399 25.17 10.50 5.84
CA VAL A 399 25.31 10.84 7.27
C VAL A 399 24.21 11.83 7.64
N PRO A 400 23.43 11.61 8.71
CA PRO A 400 22.48 12.58 9.22
C PRO A 400 23.20 13.89 9.56
N ALA A 401 22.98 14.96 8.80
CA ALA A 401 23.65 16.22 8.98
C ALA A 401 22.90 17.11 9.97
N ALA A 402 23.65 17.76 10.87
CA ALA A 402 23.18 18.95 11.57
C ALA A 402 23.36 20.18 10.64
N GLY A 403 22.56 20.26 9.56
CA GLY A 403 22.59 21.34 8.59
C GLY A 403 21.92 20.95 7.27
N GLU A 404 21.50 21.92 6.48
CA GLU A 404 20.88 21.72 5.18
C GLU A 404 21.86 20.99 4.23
N VAL A 405 21.58 19.72 3.93
CA VAL A 405 22.20 19.02 2.81
C VAL A 405 21.57 19.59 1.55
N PRO A 406 22.33 20.03 0.53
CA PRO A 406 21.75 20.43 -0.75
C PRO A 406 21.11 19.20 -1.38
N MET A 407 19.84 18.98 -1.14
CA MET A 407 19.08 17.98 -1.88
C MET A 407 19.05 18.41 -3.35
N LEU A 408 19.34 17.48 -4.24
CA LEU A 408 19.18 17.73 -5.68
C LEU A 408 17.69 17.99 -5.94
N GLY A 409 17.33 19.26 -6.10
CA GLY A 409 15.97 19.64 -6.48
C GLY A 409 15.61 18.97 -7.82
N VAL A 410 14.39 18.48 -7.97
CA VAL A 410 13.93 17.86 -9.23
C VAL A 410 14.11 18.76 -10.45
N GLY A 411 14.11 20.08 -10.24
CA GLY A 411 14.41 21.07 -11.27
C GLY A 411 15.82 20.97 -11.85
N ALA A 412 16.82 20.57 -11.05
CA ALA A 412 18.22 20.44 -11.47
C ALA A 412 18.52 19.17 -12.29
N LEU A 413 17.59 18.20 -12.35
CA LEU A 413 17.76 16.99 -13.14
C LEU A 413 17.76 17.30 -14.64
N PRO A 414 18.66 16.68 -15.45
CA PRO A 414 18.66 16.84 -16.89
C PRO A 414 17.39 16.22 -17.51
N ALA A 415 16.98 16.71 -18.69
CA ALA A 415 15.78 16.19 -19.38
C ALA A 415 15.87 14.68 -19.68
N THR A 416 17.08 14.15 -19.81
CA THR A 416 17.35 12.72 -20.02
C THR A 416 17.26 11.88 -18.74
N ALA A 417 17.10 12.53 -17.56
CA ALA A 417 17.05 11.84 -16.28
C ALA A 417 15.84 10.88 -16.21
N THR A 418 16.09 9.62 -15.88
CA THR A 418 15.04 8.62 -15.72
C THR A 418 14.30 8.85 -14.41
N ILE A 419 13.03 9.23 -14.50
CA ILE A 419 12.11 9.43 -13.36
C ILE A 419 11.44 8.11 -12.96
N CYS A 420 11.00 7.33 -13.94
CA CYS A 420 10.36 6.03 -13.70
C CYS A 420 11.13 4.91 -14.42
N SER A 421 11.87 4.10 -13.67
CA SER A 421 12.64 2.98 -14.22
C SER A 421 11.76 1.85 -14.76
N CYS A 422 10.56 1.61 -14.16
CA CYS A 422 9.64 0.56 -14.58
C CYS A 422 9.09 0.80 -16.00
N HIS A 423 8.77 2.05 -16.31
CA HIS A 423 8.21 2.45 -17.61
C HIS A 423 9.16 3.29 -18.44
N ASN A 424 10.43 3.38 -18.03
CA ASN A 424 11.50 4.13 -18.72
C ASN A 424 11.10 5.58 -19.08
N VAL A 425 10.39 6.25 -18.17
CA VAL A 425 9.93 7.62 -18.35
C VAL A 425 11.02 8.57 -17.87
N THR A 426 11.47 9.45 -18.75
CA THR A 426 12.46 10.49 -18.43
C THR A 426 11.77 11.76 -17.94
N LYS A 427 12.56 12.70 -17.36
CA LYS A 427 12.08 14.06 -17.09
C LYS A 427 11.57 14.72 -18.38
N GLY A 428 12.26 14.53 -19.51
CA GLY A 428 11.84 15.04 -20.81
C GLY A 428 10.46 14.54 -21.23
N ASP A 429 10.16 13.26 -21.05
CA ASP A 429 8.83 12.70 -21.37
C ASP A 429 7.74 13.32 -20.48
N VAL A 430 8.03 13.55 -19.21
CA VAL A 430 7.12 14.27 -18.29
C VAL A 430 6.91 15.71 -18.75
N MET A 431 7.98 16.40 -19.15
CA MET A 431 7.89 17.77 -19.66
C MET A 431 7.07 17.84 -20.94
N VAL A 432 7.27 16.91 -21.87
CA VAL A 432 6.48 16.81 -23.11
C VAL A 432 5.00 16.57 -22.78
N SER A 433 4.67 15.66 -21.88
CA SER A 433 3.27 15.43 -21.50
C SER A 433 2.60 16.68 -20.89
N ILE A 434 3.39 17.48 -20.14
CA ILE A 434 2.91 18.77 -19.61
C ILE A 434 2.72 19.79 -20.74
N ASP A 435 3.62 19.85 -21.71
CA ASP A 435 3.51 20.71 -22.89
C ASP A 435 2.28 20.35 -23.76
N GLU A 436 1.92 19.09 -23.80
CA GLU A 436 0.71 18.56 -24.47
C GLU A 436 -0.60 18.77 -23.67
N GLY A 437 -0.51 19.42 -22.50
CA GLY A 437 -1.66 19.85 -21.71
C GLY A 437 -1.96 19.01 -20.45
N CYS A 438 -1.07 18.12 -20.03
CA CYS A 438 -1.24 17.39 -18.78
C CYS A 438 -0.91 18.27 -17.56
N CYS A 439 -1.89 18.98 -17.02
CA CYS A 439 -1.72 19.91 -15.89
C CYS A 439 -1.96 19.27 -14.52
N SER A 440 -1.83 17.96 -14.39
CA SER A 440 -2.00 17.27 -13.10
C SER A 440 -1.19 15.97 -13.04
N LEU A 441 -0.80 15.55 -11.83
CA LEU A 441 -0.11 14.29 -11.61
C LEU A 441 -0.89 13.09 -12.20
N VAL A 442 -2.23 13.10 -12.11
CA VAL A 442 -3.09 12.02 -12.62
C VAL A 442 -3.05 11.99 -14.15
N ALA A 443 -3.10 13.13 -14.83
CA ALA A 443 -3.01 13.22 -16.28
C ALA A 443 -1.63 12.74 -16.77
N VAL A 444 -0.54 13.21 -16.14
CA VAL A 444 0.83 12.77 -16.46
C VAL A 444 1.03 11.27 -16.24
N LYS A 445 0.47 10.69 -15.17
CA LYS A 445 0.48 9.23 -14.96
C LYS A 445 -0.30 8.47 -16.03
N GLY A 446 -1.43 9.01 -16.46
CA GLY A 446 -2.25 8.41 -17.52
C GLY A 446 -1.50 8.37 -18.85
N GLU A 447 -0.84 9.45 -19.23
CA GLU A 447 -0.12 9.60 -20.49
C GLU A 447 1.19 8.84 -20.49
N THR A 448 2.05 9.06 -19.49
CA THR A 448 3.40 8.50 -19.43
C THR A 448 3.47 7.11 -18.79
N LYS A 449 2.44 6.65 -18.12
CA LYS A 449 2.41 5.47 -17.24
C LYS A 449 3.41 5.51 -16.08
N ALA A 450 4.09 6.63 -15.86
CA ALA A 450 4.99 6.78 -14.72
C ALA A 450 4.26 6.54 -13.40
N SER A 451 4.90 5.83 -12.47
CA SER A 451 4.34 5.52 -11.14
C SER A 451 3.10 4.60 -11.14
N THR A 452 2.77 3.94 -12.25
CA THR A 452 1.66 2.97 -12.32
C THR A 452 2.11 1.53 -12.06
N GLY A 453 3.42 1.25 -12.08
CA GLY A 453 4.02 -0.05 -11.76
C GLY A 453 4.34 -0.17 -10.26
N CYS A 454 5.61 -0.22 -9.88
CA CYS A 454 6.05 -0.39 -8.49
C CYS A 454 5.71 0.79 -7.56
N GLY A 455 5.36 1.96 -8.09
CA GLY A 455 4.99 3.16 -7.34
C GLY A 455 6.14 3.91 -6.66
N GLY A 456 7.38 3.41 -6.74
CA GLY A 456 8.55 3.99 -6.07
C GLY A 456 8.86 5.44 -6.47
N CYS A 457 8.60 5.81 -7.72
CA CYS A 457 8.85 7.17 -8.22
C CYS A 457 7.71 8.18 -7.95
N THR A 458 6.66 7.81 -7.20
CA THR A 458 5.47 8.67 -7.04
C THR A 458 5.78 10.03 -6.44
N ALA A 459 6.60 10.09 -5.41
CA ALA A 459 6.96 11.33 -4.73
C ALA A 459 7.79 12.24 -5.65
N MET A 460 8.80 11.68 -6.32
CA MET A 460 9.65 12.39 -7.26
C MET A 460 8.86 12.92 -8.45
N LEU A 461 7.99 12.08 -9.05
CA LEU A 461 7.13 12.50 -10.16
C LEU A 461 6.20 13.63 -9.75
N LYS A 462 5.62 13.57 -8.56
CA LYS A 462 4.75 14.63 -8.03
C LYS A 462 5.53 15.96 -7.92
N ASN A 463 6.69 15.93 -7.27
CA ASN A 463 7.52 17.12 -7.10
C ASN A 463 7.96 17.70 -8.45
N LEU A 464 8.31 16.85 -9.41
CA LEU A 464 8.69 17.27 -10.76
C LEU A 464 7.52 17.95 -11.49
N VAL A 465 6.33 17.36 -11.45
CA VAL A 465 5.15 17.93 -12.10
C VAL A 465 4.79 19.29 -11.46
N GLU A 466 4.86 19.40 -10.15
CA GLU A 466 4.59 20.65 -9.43
C GLU A 466 5.61 21.74 -9.75
N ASP A 467 6.90 21.40 -9.77
CA ASP A 467 7.99 22.32 -10.10
C ASP A 467 7.92 22.80 -11.56
N GLU A 468 7.71 21.89 -12.50
CA GLU A 468 7.59 22.22 -13.93
C GLU A 468 6.35 23.07 -14.24
N LEU A 469 5.22 22.79 -13.61
CA LEU A 469 4.02 23.62 -13.76
C LEU A 469 4.21 25.00 -13.14
N ALA A 470 4.84 25.08 -11.97
CA ALA A 470 5.19 26.36 -11.33
C ALA A 470 6.14 27.20 -12.19
N THR A 471 7.20 26.59 -12.76
CA THR A 471 8.17 27.25 -13.65
C THR A 471 7.51 27.82 -14.90
N ARG A 472 6.48 27.15 -15.43
CA ARG A 472 5.71 27.58 -16.60
C ARG A 472 4.60 28.60 -16.26
N GLY A 473 4.45 28.97 -14.99
CA GLY A 473 3.39 29.87 -14.53
C GLY A 473 2.00 29.26 -14.66
N VAL A 474 1.91 27.93 -14.84
CA VAL A 474 0.65 27.19 -14.86
C VAL A 474 0.30 26.88 -13.42
N ALA A 475 -0.81 27.45 -12.93
CA ALA A 475 -1.32 27.10 -11.62
C ALA A 475 -1.67 25.60 -11.59
N VAL A 476 -1.05 24.86 -10.67
CA VAL A 476 -1.43 23.47 -10.43
C VAL A 476 -2.91 23.43 -10.12
N ASP A 477 -3.68 22.67 -10.89
CA ASP A 477 -5.12 22.53 -10.64
C ASP A 477 -5.32 21.76 -9.33
N LYS A 478 -5.56 22.52 -8.25
CA LYS A 478 -5.90 22.00 -6.91
C LYS A 478 -7.41 21.91 -6.70
N SER A 479 -8.19 22.04 -7.75
CA SER A 479 -9.66 21.93 -7.70
C SER A 479 -10.09 20.58 -7.10
N ILE A 480 -11.21 20.56 -6.39
CA ILE A 480 -11.71 19.30 -5.80
C ILE A 480 -12.22 18.33 -6.86
N CYS A 481 -12.73 18.83 -7.99
CA CYS A 481 -13.19 18.07 -9.15
C CYS A 481 -13.53 19.01 -10.32
N GLU A 482 -13.86 18.42 -11.47
CA GLU A 482 -14.29 19.13 -12.67
C GLU A 482 -15.50 20.08 -12.48
N HIS A 483 -16.33 19.86 -11.44
CA HIS A 483 -17.52 20.67 -11.18
C HIS A 483 -17.22 21.95 -10.38
N PHE A 484 -16.13 21.99 -9.63
CA PHE A 484 -15.74 23.12 -8.81
C PHE A 484 -14.26 23.45 -9.01
N PRO A 485 -13.93 24.56 -9.70
CA PRO A 485 -12.56 24.98 -9.92
C PRO A 485 -11.95 25.66 -8.67
N HIS A 486 -12.19 25.07 -7.50
CA HIS A 486 -11.78 25.57 -6.21
C HIS A 486 -11.24 24.44 -5.35
N THR A 487 -10.29 24.74 -4.49
CA THR A 487 -9.84 23.84 -3.43
C THR A 487 -10.91 23.68 -2.36
N ARG A 488 -10.78 22.65 -1.51
CA ARG A 488 -11.66 22.51 -0.35
C ARG A 488 -11.59 23.74 0.57
N GLN A 489 -10.40 24.29 0.78
CA GLN A 489 -10.17 25.48 1.62
C GLN A 489 -10.91 26.70 1.08
N GLU A 490 -10.79 26.97 -0.21
CA GLU A 490 -11.51 28.08 -0.86
C GLU A 490 -13.02 27.90 -0.76
N LEU A 491 -13.55 26.71 -1.03
CA LEU A 491 -14.98 26.43 -0.87
C LEU A 491 -15.46 26.61 0.56
N TYR A 492 -14.66 26.27 1.55
CA TYR A 492 -14.97 26.50 2.96
C TYR A 492 -15.09 28.00 3.24
N HIS A 493 -14.13 28.80 2.78
CA HIS A 493 -14.15 30.25 2.97
C HIS A 493 -15.32 30.92 2.20
N LEU A 494 -15.60 30.49 0.99
CA LEU A 494 -16.73 30.99 0.19
C LEU A 494 -18.07 30.67 0.83
N ALA A 495 -18.24 29.45 1.35
CA ALA A 495 -19.45 29.06 2.06
C ALA A 495 -19.67 29.89 3.32
N ARG A 496 -18.60 30.15 4.08
CA ARG A 496 -18.65 30.94 5.30
C ARG A 496 -18.95 32.42 5.03
N LEU A 497 -18.20 33.05 4.12
CA LEU A 497 -18.33 34.47 3.80
C LEU A 497 -19.70 34.84 3.21
N ASN A 498 -20.27 33.94 2.41
CA ASN A 498 -21.54 34.16 1.75
C ASN A 498 -22.71 33.45 2.42
N GLU A 499 -22.52 32.91 3.63
CA GLU A 499 -23.53 32.19 4.42
C GLU A 499 -24.27 31.09 3.63
N ILE A 500 -23.56 30.37 2.74
CA ILE A 500 -24.16 29.35 1.87
C ILE A 500 -24.53 28.13 2.70
N ARG A 501 -25.80 27.75 2.66
CA ARG A 501 -26.36 26.63 3.43
C ARG A 501 -26.94 25.50 2.56
N SER A 502 -26.70 25.49 1.25
CA SER A 502 -27.15 24.43 0.38
C SER A 502 -26.13 24.11 -0.72
N PHE A 503 -26.07 22.83 -1.10
CA PHE A 503 -25.24 22.40 -2.23
C PHE A 503 -25.61 23.11 -3.53
N ASP A 504 -26.91 23.31 -3.80
CA ASP A 504 -27.37 23.98 -5.01
C ASP A 504 -26.95 25.44 -5.07
N ASN A 505 -27.01 26.16 -3.95
CA ASN A 505 -26.50 27.53 -3.90
C ASN A 505 -24.98 27.57 -4.13
N MET A 506 -24.23 26.64 -3.52
CA MET A 506 -22.79 26.54 -3.76
C MET A 506 -22.49 26.25 -5.23
N ARG A 507 -23.25 25.33 -5.84
CA ARG A 507 -23.11 24.93 -7.24
C ARG A 507 -23.48 26.08 -8.21
N ILE A 508 -24.54 26.81 -7.91
CA ILE A 508 -24.99 27.92 -8.77
C ILE A 508 -23.97 29.05 -8.78
N HIS A 509 -23.38 29.39 -7.65
CA HIS A 509 -22.48 30.53 -7.53
C HIS A 509 -21.03 30.19 -7.89
N TYR A 510 -20.57 28.97 -7.59
CA TYR A 510 -19.15 28.63 -7.66
C TYR A 510 -18.86 27.31 -8.41
N GLY A 511 -19.88 26.63 -8.90
CA GLY A 511 -19.76 25.35 -9.56
C GLY A 511 -20.37 25.34 -10.96
N ARG A 512 -20.27 24.14 -11.58
CA ARG A 512 -20.88 23.84 -12.88
C ARG A 512 -21.44 22.44 -12.91
N GLY A 513 -22.35 22.17 -13.85
CA GLY A 513 -22.92 20.82 -14.00
C GLY A 513 -23.84 20.41 -12.84
N ARG A 514 -23.94 19.11 -12.57
CA ARG A 514 -24.85 18.53 -11.55
C ARG A 514 -24.14 18.07 -10.27
N GLY A 515 -22.79 18.17 -10.23
CA GLY A 515 -21.98 17.61 -9.17
C GLY A 515 -21.73 16.09 -9.31
N CYS A 516 -20.74 15.57 -8.60
CA CYS A 516 -20.31 14.17 -8.62
C CYS A 516 -20.13 13.62 -7.19
N ASP A 517 -19.78 12.36 -7.09
CA ASP A 517 -19.54 11.66 -5.82
C ASP A 517 -18.29 12.16 -5.05
N ILE A 518 -17.56 13.11 -5.63
CA ILE A 518 -16.43 13.81 -4.98
C ILE A 518 -16.91 15.10 -4.32
N CYS A 519 -17.51 16.02 -5.09
CA CYS A 519 -17.89 17.34 -4.58
C CYS A 519 -19.11 17.31 -3.67
N LYS A 520 -20.09 16.45 -3.90
CA LYS A 520 -21.28 16.34 -3.04
C LYS A 520 -20.90 16.04 -1.59
N PRO A 521 -20.16 14.95 -1.27
CA PRO A 521 -19.78 14.67 0.12
C PRO A 521 -18.77 15.69 0.68
N ALA A 522 -17.91 16.28 -0.18
CA ALA A 522 -16.96 17.29 0.27
C ALA A 522 -17.66 18.57 0.71
N ILE A 523 -18.60 19.09 -0.07
CA ILE A 523 -19.37 20.28 0.27
C ILE A 523 -20.30 19.99 1.44
N ALA A 524 -20.93 18.81 1.50
CA ALA A 524 -21.72 18.39 2.64
C ALA A 524 -20.90 18.42 3.94
N SER A 525 -19.66 17.92 3.89
CA SER A 525 -18.73 17.98 5.03
C SER A 525 -18.34 19.40 5.43
N ILE A 526 -18.12 20.29 4.44
CA ILE A 526 -17.84 21.72 4.68
C ILE A 526 -19.02 22.36 5.41
N MET A 527 -20.23 22.18 4.90
CA MET A 527 -21.44 22.77 5.48
C MET A 527 -21.73 22.22 6.87
N ALA A 528 -21.52 20.93 7.08
CA ALA A 528 -21.64 20.33 8.42
C ALA A 528 -20.61 20.89 9.42
N SER A 529 -19.39 21.20 8.95
CA SER A 529 -18.36 21.84 9.77
C SER A 529 -18.67 23.32 10.12
N LEU A 530 -19.44 23.99 9.26
CA LEU A 530 -19.84 25.40 9.45
C LEU A 530 -21.14 25.55 10.23
N TRP A 531 -22.14 24.72 9.92
CA TRP A 531 -23.54 24.91 10.37
C TRP A 531 -24.04 23.80 11.29
N ASN A 532 -23.23 22.76 11.54
CA ASN A 532 -23.41 21.62 12.44
C ASN A 532 -24.67 20.76 12.19
N GLU A 533 -25.76 21.32 11.73
CA GLU A 533 -27.04 20.65 11.47
C GLU A 533 -27.19 20.11 10.04
N HIS A 534 -26.33 20.53 9.11
CA HIS A 534 -26.49 20.29 7.69
C HIS A 534 -26.69 18.81 7.33
N ILE A 535 -25.94 17.90 7.96
CA ILE A 535 -25.99 16.47 7.70
C ILE A 535 -27.33 15.82 8.12
N LEU A 536 -28.05 16.41 9.06
CA LEU A 536 -29.30 15.90 9.59
C LEU A 536 -30.50 16.29 8.73
N GLU A 537 -30.37 17.31 7.88
CA GLU A 537 -31.46 17.81 7.08
C GLU A 537 -31.79 16.89 5.89
N THR A 538 -33.06 16.61 5.69
CA THR A 538 -33.56 15.69 4.66
C THR A 538 -33.11 16.04 3.23
N PRO A 539 -33.09 17.30 2.78
CA PRO A 539 -32.62 17.67 1.43
C PRO A 539 -31.16 17.35 1.16
N HIS A 540 -30.36 17.14 2.23
CA HIS A 540 -28.91 16.95 2.13
C HIS A 540 -28.47 15.49 2.24
N VAL A 541 -29.41 14.56 2.53
CA VAL A 541 -29.08 13.12 2.68
C VAL A 541 -28.46 12.55 1.41
N GLY A 542 -28.94 12.93 0.24
CA GLY A 542 -28.40 12.49 -1.05
C GLY A 542 -26.99 13.01 -1.38
N LEU A 543 -26.44 13.91 -0.55
CA LEU A 543 -25.09 14.45 -0.69
C LEU A 543 -24.07 13.63 0.14
N GLN A 544 -24.54 12.87 1.14
CA GLN A 544 -23.69 12.15 2.08
C GLN A 544 -23.17 10.84 1.48
N ASP A 545 -22.07 10.34 2.02
CA ASP A 545 -21.68 8.94 1.78
C ASP A 545 -22.62 7.98 2.55
N THR A 546 -22.55 6.69 2.22
CA THR A 546 -23.45 5.67 2.73
C THR A 546 -23.46 5.61 4.26
N ASN A 547 -22.29 5.70 4.90
CA ASN A 547 -22.18 5.58 6.34
C ASN A 547 -22.78 6.79 7.06
N ASP A 548 -22.56 7.99 6.54
CA ASP A 548 -23.19 9.22 7.07
C ASP A 548 -24.71 9.21 6.85
N THR A 549 -25.17 8.74 5.69
CA THR A 549 -26.61 8.63 5.36
C THR A 549 -27.36 7.78 6.37
N PHE A 550 -26.78 6.64 6.77
CA PHE A 550 -27.41 5.69 7.71
C PHE A 550 -26.92 5.85 9.14
N MET A 551 -26.02 6.80 9.42
CA MET A 551 -25.44 7.03 10.75
C MET A 551 -24.90 5.75 11.40
N ALA A 552 -24.32 4.86 10.57
CA ALA A 552 -23.78 3.56 10.93
C ALA A 552 -22.77 3.11 9.88
N ASN A 553 -21.77 2.31 10.26
CA ASN A 553 -20.86 1.71 9.27
C ASN A 553 -21.49 0.48 8.64
N MET A 554 -21.63 0.49 7.32
CA MET A 554 -22.01 -0.69 6.56
C MET A 554 -20.86 -1.70 6.58
N GLN A 555 -21.18 -2.95 6.86
CA GLN A 555 -20.24 -4.08 6.90
C GLN A 555 -20.17 -4.76 5.52
N LYS A 556 -19.16 -5.62 5.31
CA LYS A 556 -18.96 -6.35 4.04
C LYS A 556 -20.15 -7.22 3.63
N ASP A 557 -20.94 -7.66 4.59
CA ASP A 557 -22.09 -8.53 4.40
C ASP A 557 -23.43 -7.78 4.20
N GLY A 558 -23.40 -6.43 4.22
CA GLY A 558 -24.57 -5.58 4.10
C GLY A 558 -25.29 -5.28 5.42
N THR A 559 -24.80 -5.78 6.55
CA THR A 559 -25.26 -5.36 7.88
C THR A 559 -24.59 -4.07 8.34
N TYR A 560 -24.98 -3.56 9.50
CA TYR A 560 -24.48 -2.30 10.05
C TYR A 560 -23.93 -2.47 11.46
N SER A 561 -23.01 -1.59 11.84
CA SER A 561 -22.55 -1.48 13.23
C SER A 561 -23.31 -0.40 13.97
N VAL A 562 -23.65 -0.67 15.23
CA VAL A 562 -24.16 0.31 16.18
C VAL A 562 -23.09 0.60 17.21
N VAL A 563 -22.69 1.86 17.34
CA VAL A 563 -21.61 2.26 18.22
C VAL A 563 -22.08 3.37 19.17
N PRO A 564 -22.56 2.99 20.35
CA PRO A 564 -22.93 3.96 21.39
C PRO A 564 -21.70 4.68 21.95
N ARG A 565 -21.88 5.92 22.36
CA ARG A 565 -20.80 6.71 22.97
C ARG A 565 -20.50 6.21 24.39
N VAL A 566 -19.21 5.97 24.63
CA VAL A 566 -18.66 5.65 25.95
C VAL A 566 -17.51 6.64 26.18
N ALA A 567 -17.84 7.82 26.69
CA ALA A 567 -16.91 8.93 26.80
C ALA A 567 -15.71 8.56 27.69
N GLY A 568 -14.49 8.83 27.22
CA GLY A 568 -13.26 8.52 27.92
C GLY A 568 -13.05 7.03 28.21
N GLY A 569 -13.87 6.13 27.64
CA GLY A 569 -13.84 4.69 27.94
C GLY A 569 -14.48 4.32 29.27
N GLU A 570 -15.11 5.27 29.98
CA GLU A 570 -15.79 5.03 31.25
C GLU A 570 -17.26 4.67 31.02
N ILE A 571 -17.70 3.54 31.59
CA ILE A 571 -19.08 3.07 31.49
C ILE A 571 -19.62 2.63 32.86
N THR A 572 -20.86 3.01 33.17
CA THR A 572 -21.50 2.56 34.41
C THR A 572 -21.95 1.10 34.30
N PRO A 573 -22.03 0.34 35.43
CA PRO A 573 -22.51 -1.02 35.43
C PRO A 573 -23.92 -1.16 34.80
N HIS A 574 -24.81 -0.21 35.05
CA HIS A 574 -26.16 -0.17 34.45
C HIS A 574 -26.09 -0.09 32.92
N LYS A 575 -25.35 0.86 32.38
CA LYS A 575 -25.17 1.04 30.93
C LYS A 575 -24.51 -0.18 30.27
N LEU A 576 -23.58 -0.85 30.96
CA LEU A 576 -22.98 -2.09 30.47
C LEU A 576 -24.01 -3.22 30.33
N VAL A 577 -24.93 -3.35 31.29
CA VAL A 577 -26.05 -4.32 31.24
C VAL A 577 -27.01 -3.99 30.10
N VAL A 578 -27.31 -2.71 29.88
CA VAL A 578 -28.15 -2.27 28.74
C VAL A 578 -27.56 -2.71 27.42
N LEU A 579 -26.26 -2.45 27.18
CA LEU A 579 -25.58 -2.86 25.95
C LEU A 579 -25.66 -4.38 25.75
N GLY A 580 -25.41 -5.16 26.79
CA GLY A 580 -25.52 -6.61 26.74
C GLY A 580 -26.94 -7.09 26.43
N SER A 581 -27.96 -6.46 27.02
CA SER A 581 -29.40 -6.80 26.82
C SER A 581 -29.83 -6.47 25.39
N VAL A 582 -29.46 -5.30 24.87
CA VAL A 582 -29.74 -4.88 23.49
C VAL A 582 -29.06 -5.84 22.51
N ALA A 583 -27.76 -6.13 22.72
CA ALA A 583 -27.01 -7.04 21.87
C ALA A 583 -27.68 -8.43 21.82
N LYS A 584 -28.09 -8.97 22.98
CA LYS A 584 -28.78 -10.25 23.07
C LYS A 584 -30.15 -10.22 22.38
N LYS A 585 -30.93 -9.17 22.57
CA LYS A 585 -32.29 -9.01 22.00
C LYS A 585 -32.26 -8.98 20.46
N TYR A 586 -31.30 -8.27 19.88
CA TYR A 586 -31.22 -8.09 18.42
C TYR A 586 -30.24 -9.05 17.74
N GLY A 587 -29.61 -9.97 18.46
CA GLY A 587 -28.65 -10.93 17.92
C GLY A 587 -27.37 -10.25 17.38
N LEU A 588 -26.81 -9.28 18.11
CA LEU A 588 -25.66 -8.50 17.68
C LEU A 588 -24.35 -9.07 18.24
N TYR A 589 -23.32 -9.08 17.43
CA TYR A 589 -21.97 -9.44 17.83
C TYR A 589 -21.31 -8.27 18.58
N THR A 590 -20.83 -8.50 19.78
CA THR A 590 -20.21 -7.47 20.62
C THR A 590 -18.70 -7.54 20.60
N LYS A 591 -18.03 -6.39 20.54
CA LYS A 591 -16.58 -6.31 20.66
C LYS A 591 -16.13 -5.01 21.32
N ILE A 592 -15.23 -5.12 22.30
CA ILE A 592 -14.45 -3.98 22.78
C ILE A 592 -13.36 -3.72 21.75
N THR A 593 -13.35 -2.52 21.19
CA THR A 593 -12.41 -2.13 20.15
C THR A 593 -11.22 -1.38 20.69
N GLY A 594 -10.15 -1.22 19.90
CA GLY A 594 -8.94 -0.48 20.29
C GLY A 594 -9.17 1.00 20.65
N GLY A 595 -10.35 1.55 20.35
CA GLY A 595 -10.77 2.90 20.73
C GLY A 595 -11.49 2.97 22.09
N GLN A 596 -11.44 1.92 22.90
CA GLN A 596 -12.19 1.82 24.18
C GLN A 596 -13.72 1.96 24.00
N ARG A 597 -14.25 1.48 22.88
CA ARG A 597 -15.68 1.44 22.59
C ARG A 597 -16.18 0.00 22.64
N ILE A 598 -17.46 -0.16 22.93
CA ILE A 598 -18.19 -1.41 22.74
C ILE A 598 -19.00 -1.25 21.46
N ASP A 599 -18.54 -1.89 20.41
CA ASP A 599 -19.19 -1.84 19.09
C ASP A 599 -20.11 -3.08 18.96
N LEU A 600 -21.36 -2.87 18.49
CA LEU A 600 -22.36 -3.89 18.22
C LEU A 600 -22.45 -4.09 16.71
N PHE A 601 -22.17 -5.29 16.22
CA PHE A 601 -22.12 -5.60 14.78
C PHE A 601 -23.26 -6.53 14.36
N GLY A 602 -23.63 -6.47 13.09
CA GLY A 602 -24.60 -7.36 12.49
C GLY A 602 -26.04 -6.85 12.49
N ALA A 603 -26.27 -5.58 12.83
CA ALA A 603 -27.63 -5.01 12.77
C ALA A 603 -28.11 -4.92 11.31
N ARG A 604 -29.34 -5.31 11.06
CA ARG A 604 -30.02 -5.04 9.78
C ARG A 604 -30.44 -3.58 9.72
N LEU A 605 -30.55 -3.03 8.51
CA LEU A 605 -30.89 -1.61 8.30
C LEU A 605 -32.18 -1.21 9.02
N GLU A 606 -33.21 -2.02 8.89
CA GLU A 606 -34.54 -1.79 9.50
C GLU A 606 -34.54 -1.91 11.03
N GLN A 607 -33.52 -2.55 11.64
CA GLN A 607 -33.42 -2.67 13.10
C GLN A 607 -32.80 -1.42 13.73
N LEU A 608 -32.03 -0.62 12.95
CA LEU A 608 -31.27 0.51 13.50
C LEU A 608 -32.14 1.48 14.31
N PRO A 609 -33.31 1.95 13.85
CA PRO A 609 -34.12 2.87 14.63
C PRO A 609 -34.60 2.30 15.97
N ALA A 610 -35.00 1.02 15.98
CA ALA A 610 -35.45 0.36 17.21
C ALA A 610 -34.29 0.18 18.21
N ILE A 611 -33.12 -0.20 17.74
CA ILE A 611 -31.93 -0.33 18.57
C ILE A 611 -31.53 1.04 19.14
N TRP A 612 -31.54 2.09 18.33
CA TRP A 612 -31.21 3.44 18.80
C TRP A 612 -32.22 3.96 19.80
N GLN A 613 -33.53 3.67 19.62
CA GLN A 613 -34.54 4.10 20.58
C GLN A 613 -34.26 3.54 21.98
N GLU A 614 -33.99 2.23 22.09
CA GLU A 614 -33.68 1.61 23.38
C GLU A 614 -32.39 2.17 24.01
N LEU A 615 -31.37 2.42 23.19
CA LEU A 615 -30.12 3.00 23.68
C LEU A 615 -30.29 4.45 24.12
N VAL A 616 -31.04 5.24 23.35
CA VAL A 616 -31.31 6.66 23.65
C VAL A 616 -32.17 6.81 24.90
N ASP A 617 -33.15 5.94 25.11
CA ASP A 617 -34.02 5.95 26.29
C ASP A 617 -33.20 5.69 27.58
N GLU A 618 -32.10 4.95 27.47
CA GLU A 618 -31.16 4.67 28.54
C GLU A 618 -29.96 5.65 28.61
N GLY A 619 -30.10 6.79 27.90
CA GLY A 619 -29.14 7.91 27.94
C GLY A 619 -27.83 7.67 27.18
N PHE A 620 -27.86 6.82 26.14
CA PHE A 620 -26.78 6.75 25.17
C PHE A 620 -26.99 7.76 24.04
N GLU A 621 -25.89 8.13 23.42
CA GLU A 621 -25.81 8.95 22.21
C GLU A 621 -25.01 8.20 21.15
N THR A 622 -25.10 8.65 19.89
CA THR A 622 -24.22 8.14 18.83
C THR A 622 -22.75 8.39 19.16
N GLY A 623 -21.92 7.37 18.98
CA GLY A 623 -20.46 7.48 19.13
C GLY A 623 -19.76 8.05 17.89
N HIS A 624 -20.50 8.49 16.84
CA HIS A 624 -19.96 9.03 15.59
C HIS A 624 -18.83 8.16 14.98
N ALA A 625 -18.91 6.83 15.12
CA ALA A 625 -17.90 5.92 14.61
C ALA A 625 -17.93 5.77 13.08
N TYR A 626 -18.81 6.46 12.41
CA TYR A 626 -18.95 6.67 10.98
C TYR A 626 -18.55 8.11 10.60
N GLY A 627 -18.44 8.40 9.33
CA GLY A 627 -18.17 9.75 8.83
C GLY A 627 -16.82 10.36 9.23
N LYS A 628 -16.69 11.65 8.94
CA LYS A 628 -15.48 12.46 9.15
C LYS A 628 -15.68 13.32 10.40
N SER A 629 -15.49 12.74 11.58
CA SER A 629 -15.76 13.34 12.89
C SER A 629 -14.78 12.86 13.94
N LEU A 630 -14.86 13.46 15.16
CA LEU A 630 -14.16 12.95 16.31
C LEU A 630 -14.68 11.55 16.65
N ARG A 631 -13.77 10.60 16.83
CA ARG A 631 -14.06 9.25 17.29
C ARG A 631 -14.22 9.25 18.81
N THR A 632 -13.45 8.46 19.50
CA THR A 632 -13.40 8.47 20.97
C THR A 632 -12.14 9.17 21.45
N VAL A 633 -12.16 9.68 22.67
CA VAL A 633 -10.99 10.14 23.39
C VAL A 633 -10.57 9.01 24.33
N LYS A 634 -9.50 8.27 24.01
CA LYS A 634 -8.98 7.22 24.90
C LYS A 634 -8.48 7.84 26.21
N SER A 635 -8.64 7.12 27.31
CA SER A 635 -7.99 7.48 28.58
C SER A 635 -7.22 6.28 29.17
N CYS A 636 -6.25 6.55 30.01
CA CYS A 636 -5.81 5.59 31.01
C CYS A 636 -6.65 5.74 32.28
N VAL A 637 -6.42 4.88 33.26
CA VAL A 637 -7.23 4.87 34.51
C VAL A 637 -7.01 6.09 35.45
N GLY A 638 -6.10 6.99 35.10
CA GLY A 638 -5.87 8.25 35.83
C GLY A 638 -5.27 8.10 37.21
N ASN A 639 -5.21 9.24 37.93
CA ASN A 639 -4.62 9.32 39.28
C ASN A 639 -5.47 8.65 40.36
N THR A 640 -6.74 8.42 40.10
CA THR A 640 -7.64 7.76 41.10
C THR A 640 -7.25 6.28 41.29
N TRP A 641 -6.88 5.58 40.21
CA TRP A 641 -6.65 4.14 40.26
C TRP A 641 -5.19 3.73 40.02
N CYS A 642 -4.40 4.59 39.38
CA CYS A 642 -3.02 4.29 39.08
C CYS A 642 -2.06 5.01 40.03
N ARG A 643 -1.19 4.27 40.71
CA ARG A 643 -0.16 4.84 41.59
C ARG A 643 0.83 5.80 40.93
N TYR A 644 0.93 5.77 39.62
CA TYR A 644 1.81 6.62 38.82
C TYR A 644 1.05 7.78 38.14
N GLY A 645 -0.27 7.79 38.23
CA GLY A 645 -1.10 8.87 37.67
C GLY A 645 -0.89 10.15 38.44
N VAL A 646 -0.56 11.24 37.70
CA VAL A 646 -0.37 12.56 38.31
C VAL A 646 -1.56 13.48 38.12
N GLN A 647 -2.39 13.25 37.09
CA GLN A 647 -3.60 14.02 36.80
C GLN A 647 -4.81 13.12 36.55
N ASN A 648 -6.02 13.71 36.57
CA ASN A 648 -7.28 13.00 36.24
C ASN A 648 -7.48 12.87 34.74
N SER A 649 -6.83 11.89 34.12
CA SER A 649 -6.95 11.63 32.67
C SER A 649 -8.34 11.21 32.25
N VAL A 650 -9.10 10.50 33.09
CA VAL A 650 -10.47 10.06 32.74
C VAL A 650 -11.40 11.30 32.67
N GLY A 651 -11.35 12.18 33.67
CA GLY A 651 -12.15 13.41 33.68
C GLY A 651 -11.83 14.31 32.47
N MET A 652 -10.55 14.52 32.18
CA MET A 652 -10.12 15.32 31.02
C MET A 652 -10.57 14.66 29.70
N ALA A 653 -10.44 13.34 29.54
CA ALA A 653 -10.89 12.64 28.34
C ALA A 653 -12.40 12.75 28.12
N ILE A 654 -13.20 12.61 29.19
CA ILE A 654 -14.66 12.80 29.15
C ILE A 654 -15.02 14.24 28.75
N GLN A 655 -14.33 15.21 29.31
CA GLN A 655 -14.54 16.64 29.02
C GLN A 655 -14.25 16.94 27.55
N LEU A 656 -13.11 16.49 27.02
CA LEU A 656 -12.70 16.67 25.62
C LEU A 656 -13.66 15.94 24.67
N GLU A 657 -14.06 14.71 24.97
CA GLU A 657 -14.98 13.96 24.13
C GLU A 657 -16.36 14.61 24.07
N ASN A 658 -16.90 15.05 25.20
CA ASN A 658 -18.19 15.74 25.25
C ASN A 658 -18.15 17.11 24.56
N ARG A 659 -17.00 17.81 24.61
CA ARG A 659 -16.83 19.08 23.91
C ARG A 659 -16.82 18.92 22.39
N TYR A 660 -16.09 17.93 21.86
CA TYR A 660 -15.85 17.81 20.41
C TYR A 660 -16.72 16.76 19.71
N LYS A 661 -17.66 16.12 20.39
CA LYS A 661 -18.50 15.04 19.83
C LYS A 661 -19.33 15.42 18.61
N GLY A 662 -19.62 16.71 18.42
CA GLY A 662 -20.35 17.24 17.26
C GLY A 662 -19.46 17.68 16.09
N LEU A 663 -18.15 17.73 16.27
CA LEU A 663 -17.23 18.32 15.30
C LEU A 663 -17.15 17.47 14.03
N ARG A 664 -17.46 18.08 12.88
CA ARG A 664 -17.21 17.54 11.54
C ARG A 664 -15.88 18.07 11.00
N SER A 665 -15.09 17.25 10.37
CA SER A 665 -13.72 17.54 9.98
C SER A 665 -13.36 16.93 8.61
N PRO A 666 -12.28 17.37 7.94
CA PRO A 666 -11.85 16.82 6.64
C PRO A 666 -11.59 15.31 6.65
N HIS A 667 -11.16 14.78 7.79
CA HIS A 667 -10.94 13.35 8.03
C HIS A 667 -11.32 12.99 9.46
N LYS A 668 -11.48 11.69 9.76
CA LYS A 668 -11.72 11.23 11.14
C LYS A 668 -10.60 11.67 12.08
N LEU A 669 -10.97 12.15 13.26
CA LEU A 669 -10.07 12.54 14.33
C LEU A 669 -10.03 11.47 15.43
N LYS A 670 -8.85 11.23 15.97
CA LYS A 670 -8.61 10.34 17.11
C LYS A 670 -7.80 11.09 18.15
N SER A 671 -8.10 10.89 19.42
CA SER A 671 -7.39 11.52 20.52
C SER A 671 -7.23 10.61 21.72
N ALA A 672 -6.35 10.99 22.65
CA ALA A 672 -6.14 10.25 23.88
C ALA A 672 -5.58 11.16 24.98
N VAL A 673 -5.84 10.78 26.23
CA VAL A 673 -5.34 11.45 27.45
C VAL A 673 -4.63 10.43 28.34
N SER A 674 -3.33 10.63 28.54
CA SER A 674 -2.51 9.83 29.46
C SER A 674 -2.31 10.56 30.78
N GLY A 675 -2.56 9.90 31.89
CA GLY A 675 -2.46 10.47 33.27
C GLY A 675 -1.04 10.60 33.81
N CYS A 676 -0.03 10.26 33.01
CA CYS A 676 1.38 10.46 33.30
C CYS A 676 2.23 10.19 32.06
N THR A 677 3.54 10.45 32.11
CA THR A 677 4.53 10.26 31.05
C THR A 677 4.76 8.80 30.61
N ARG A 678 4.17 7.81 31.28
CA ARG A 678 4.18 6.39 30.84
C ARG A 678 3.31 6.13 29.60
N GLU A 679 2.45 7.06 29.27
CA GLU A 679 1.76 7.16 27.98
C GLU A 679 0.85 5.96 27.64
N CYS A 680 0.18 5.36 28.66
CA CYS A 680 -0.64 4.16 28.52
C CYS A 680 -1.87 4.32 27.58
N ALA A 681 -2.32 5.55 27.31
CA ALA A 681 -3.42 5.82 26.39
C ALA A 681 -2.96 6.02 24.92
N GLU A 682 -1.65 5.94 24.63
CA GLU A 682 -1.05 6.13 23.29
C GLU A 682 -1.35 7.53 22.71
N ALA A 683 -1.24 8.58 23.50
CA ALA A 683 -1.57 9.95 23.11
C ALA A 683 -0.70 10.47 21.96
N GLN A 684 0.59 10.11 21.92
CA GLN A 684 1.54 10.53 20.90
C GLN A 684 1.30 9.87 19.52
N SER A 685 0.36 8.94 19.40
CA SER A 685 -0.05 8.32 18.13
C SER A 685 -1.39 8.85 17.61
N LYS A 686 -1.88 9.99 18.14
CA LYS A 686 -3.22 10.53 17.85
C LYS A 686 -3.15 11.87 17.11
N ASP A 687 -4.26 12.25 16.50
CA ASP A 687 -4.41 13.54 15.83
C ASP A 687 -4.18 14.71 16.81
N PHE A 688 -4.64 14.55 18.08
CA PHE A 688 -4.14 15.29 19.21
C PHE A 688 -4.09 14.39 20.46
N GLY A 689 -3.12 14.61 21.30
CA GLY A 689 -2.90 13.84 22.52
C GLY A 689 -2.51 14.71 23.69
N VAL A 690 -2.97 14.36 24.88
CA VAL A 690 -2.70 15.08 26.12
C VAL A 690 -2.02 14.16 27.11
N ILE A 691 -0.87 14.56 27.63
CA ILE A 691 -0.10 13.78 28.60
C ILE A 691 0.08 14.62 29.87
N ALA A 692 -0.30 14.06 30.99
CA ALA A 692 -0.18 14.72 32.31
C ALA A 692 1.27 14.79 32.78
N THR A 693 1.63 15.94 33.31
CA THR A 693 2.83 16.18 34.11
C THR A 693 2.43 16.61 35.54
N GLU A 694 3.40 16.76 36.44
CA GLU A 694 3.15 17.25 37.78
C GLU A 694 2.64 18.71 37.80
N ASN A 695 2.99 19.49 36.76
CA ASN A 695 2.68 20.91 36.62
C ASN A 695 1.43 21.20 35.79
N GLY A 696 0.85 20.20 35.12
CA GLY A 696 -0.29 20.39 34.24
C GLY A 696 -0.33 19.37 33.11
N TRP A 697 -0.56 19.82 31.86
CA TRP A 697 -0.73 19.00 30.69
C TRP A 697 0.24 19.38 29.57
N ASN A 698 0.84 18.37 28.94
CA ASN A 698 1.54 18.54 27.70
C ASN A 698 0.58 18.18 26.52
N LEU A 699 0.47 19.09 25.57
CA LEU A 699 -0.31 18.89 24.36
C LEU A 699 0.59 18.42 23.21
N TYR A 700 0.20 17.35 22.57
CA TYR A 700 0.82 16.80 21.36
C TYR A 700 -0.16 16.84 20.20
N VAL A 701 0.29 17.15 18.99
CA VAL A 701 -0.57 17.28 17.81
C VAL A 701 -0.02 16.52 16.60
N CYS A 702 -0.90 16.18 15.68
CA CYS A 702 -0.59 15.64 14.35
C CYS A 702 0.08 14.27 14.32
N GLY A 703 -0.16 13.43 15.32
CA GLY A 703 0.25 12.03 15.31
C GLY A 703 -0.67 11.13 14.46
N ASN A 704 -0.15 9.98 14.07
CA ASN A 704 -0.90 8.96 13.35
C ASN A 704 -0.44 7.55 13.70
N GLY A 705 -1.28 6.74 14.35
CA GLY A 705 -1.06 5.32 14.61
C GLY A 705 -1.64 4.41 13.52
N GLY A 706 -1.73 4.87 12.28
CA GLY A 706 -2.25 4.10 11.14
C GLY A 706 -1.16 3.42 10.31
N MET A 707 -1.48 3.10 9.04
CA MET A 707 -0.59 2.42 8.10
C MET A 707 0.72 3.18 7.81
N ARG A 708 0.69 4.51 7.91
CA ARG A 708 1.89 5.37 7.90
C ARG A 708 1.98 6.00 9.29
N PRO A 709 2.66 5.37 10.25
CA PRO A 709 2.77 5.91 11.60
C PRO A 709 3.59 7.20 11.60
N ARG A 710 3.13 8.17 12.39
CA ARG A 710 3.83 9.42 12.66
C ARG A 710 3.72 9.70 14.13
N HIS A 711 4.82 10.01 14.78
CA HIS A 711 4.83 10.48 16.15
C HIS A 711 4.22 11.89 16.19
N ALA A 712 3.41 12.18 17.19
CA ALA A 712 2.85 13.51 17.36
C ALA A 712 3.93 14.49 17.86
N ASP A 713 3.89 15.72 17.35
CA ASP A 713 4.80 16.78 17.80
C ASP A 713 4.36 17.34 19.14
N LEU A 714 5.31 17.57 20.05
CA LEU A 714 5.06 18.30 21.28
C LEU A 714 4.71 19.75 20.93
N PHE A 715 3.48 20.16 21.24
CA PHE A 715 2.97 21.46 20.86
C PHE A 715 3.14 22.52 21.96
N ALA A 716 2.76 22.18 23.19
CA ALA A 716 2.91 23.03 24.36
C ALA A 716 3.03 22.19 25.64
N THR A 717 3.64 22.76 26.69
CA THR A 717 3.94 22.08 27.95
C THR A 717 3.28 22.74 29.12
N ASP A 718 3.04 21.97 30.19
CA ASP A 718 2.61 22.41 31.51
C ASP A 718 1.37 23.32 31.50
N LEU A 719 0.41 23.00 30.63
CA LEU A 719 -0.83 23.76 30.46
C LEU A 719 -1.83 23.44 31.58
N ASP A 720 -2.58 24.46 32.05
CA ASP A 720 -3.78 24.25 32.85
C ASP A 720 -4.96 23.71 32.02
N ASP A 721 -6.01 23.20 32.66
CA ASP A 721 -7.18 22.59 32.02
C ASP A 721 -7.88 23.52 31.00
N VAL A 722 -7.94 24.81 31.28
CA VAL A 722 -8.62 25.79 30.41
C VAL A 722 -7.77 26.08 29.19
N THR A 723 -6.48 26.25 29.39
CA THR A 723 -5.54 26.59 28.32
C THR A 723 -5.34 25.44 27.35
N VAL A 724 -5.25 24.19 27.83
CA VAL A 724 -5.12 23.01 26.93
C VAL A 724 -6.35 22.90 26.05
N ILE A 725 -7.57 23.08 26.57
CA ILE A 725 -8.81 23.04 25.79
C ILE A 725 -8.84 24.17 24.76
N ARG A 726 -8.47 25.40 25.17
CA ARG A 726 -8.41 26.56 24.27
C ARG A 726 -7.47 26.31 23.09
N TYR A 727 -6.30 25.75 23.33
CA TYR A 727 -5.35 25.46 22.26
C TYR A 727 -5.85 24.32 21.34
N ILE A 728 -6.54 23.33 21.89
CA ILE A 728 -7.18 22.28 21.09
C ILE A 728 -8.32 22.87 20.23
N ASP A 729 -9.15 23.77 20.79
CA ASP A 729 -10.19 24.48 20.03
C ASP A 729 -9.62 25.19 18.80
N ARG A 730 -8.58 26.00 19.00
CA ARG A 730 -7.93 26.76 17.93
C ARG A 730 -7.26 25.82 16.92
N PHE A 731 -6.53 24.81 17.38
CA PHE A 731 -5.87 23.81 16.53
C PHE A 731 -6.86 23.08 15.64
N LEU A 732 -7.94 22.54 16.21
CA LEU A 732 -8.94 21.80 15.46
C LEU A 732 -9.66 22.68 14.44
N MET A 733 -10.04 23.89 14.80
CA MET A 733 -10.71 24.80 13.88
C MET A 733 -9.78 25.32 12.79
N PHE A 734 -8.50 25.55 13.10
CA PHE A 734 -7.52 25.92 12.09
C PHE A 734 -7.30 24.78 11.09
N TYR A 735 -7.17 23.53 11.58
CA TYR A 735 -7.11 22.35 10.71
C TYR A 735 -8.37 22.20 9.86
N VAL A 736 -9.58 22.35 10.42
CA VAL A 736 -10.83 22.25 9.65
C VAL A 736 -10.91 23.27 8.52
N ARG A 737 -10.39 24.48 8.74
CA ARG A 737 -10.37 25.57 7.75
C ARG A 737 -9.36 25.34 6.61
N THR A 738 -8.18 24.81 6.94
CA THR A 738 -7.01 24.84 6.06
C THR A 738 -6.65 23.51 5.44
N ALA A 739 -7.15 22.39 5.97
CA ALA A 739 -6.86 21.08 5.41
C ALA A 739 -7.65 20.78 4.13
N ASP A 740 -7.02 20.05 3.23
CA ASP A 740 -7.62 19.55 2.02
C ASP A 740 -8.60 18.38 2.26
N ARG A 741 -9.29 17.98 1.21
CA ARG A 741 -10.23 16.87 1.22
C ARG A 741 -9.54 15.57 1.64
N LEU A 742 -10.09 14.88 2.65
CA LEU A 742 -9.59 13.62 3.20
C LEU A 742 -8.16 13.68 3.77
N GLN A 743 -7.64 14.86 4.01
CA GLN A 743 -6.32 15.06 4.56
C GLN A 743 -6.32 14.83 6.06
N ARG A 744 -5.49 13.88 6.55
CA ARG A 744 -5.24 13.67 7.98
C ARG A 744 -4.41 14.81 8.56
N THR A 745 -4.53 15.04 9.87
CA THR A 745 -3.71 16.04 10.59
C THR A 745 -2.21 15.83 10.40
N SER A 746 -1.74 14.57 10.38
CA SER A 746 -0.34 14.23 10.11
C SER A 746 0.13 14.68 8.73
N VAL A 747 -0.64 14.37 7.68
CA VAL A 747 -0.32 14.78 6.29
C VAL A 747 -0.52 16.28 6.09
N TRP A 748 -1.47 16.88 6.81
CA TRP A 748 -1.67 18.32 6.80
C TRP A 748 -0.48 19.04 7.40
N MET A 749 0.06 18.56 8.53
CA MET A 749 1.25 19.09 9.17
C MET A 749 2.49 18.98 8.26
N ASP A 750 2.69 17.82 7.61
CA ASP A 750 3.81 17.62 6.68
C ASP A 750 3.77 18.56 5.46
N ASN A 751 2.56 19.06 5.10
CA ASN A 751 2.34 20.01 4.00
C ASN A 751 2.19 21.47 4.49
N LEU A 752 2.22 21.73 5.78
CA LEU A 752 2.06 23.07 6.36
C LEU A 752 3.40 23.81 6.26
N GLU A 753 3.43 24.87 5.47
CA GLU A 753 4.62 25.73 5.36
C GLU A 753 4.96 26.33 6.75
N GLY A 754 6.22 26.22 7.16
CA GLY A 754 6.67 26.58 8.49
C GLY A 754 6.36 25.54 9.60
N GLY A 755 5.65 24.46 9.27
CA GLY A 755 5.47 23.28 10.12
C GLY A 755 4.89 23.60 11.49
N ILE A 756 5.42 22.93 12.52
CA ILE A 756 4.94 23.05 13.91
C ILE A 756 5.16 24.44 14.49
N ASP A 757 6.21 25.14 14.09
CA ASP A 757 6.52 26.47 14.63
C ASP A 757 5.52 27.49 14.09
N TYR A 758 5.19 27.46 12.81
CA TYR A 758 4.10 28.29 12.27
C TYR A 758 2.75 27.97 12.94
N LEU A 759 2.48 26.69 13.21
CA LEU A 759 1.25 26.33 13.92
C LEU A 759 1.22 26.90 15.34
N ARG A 760 2.35 26.95 16.05
CA ARG A 760 2.46 27.61 17.37
C ARG A 760 2.22 29.11 17.26
N GLU A 761 2.82 29.80 16.30
CA GLU A 761 2.59 31.22 16.04
C GLU A 761 1.10 31.52 15.84
N VAL A 762 0.39 30.72 15.06
CA VAL A 762 -1.05 30.91 14.78
C VAL A 762 -1.92 30.60 15.99
N VAL A 763 -1.70 29.47 16.65
CA VAL A 763 -2.60 28.95 17.69
C VAL A 763 -2.29 29.53 19.05
N ILE A 764 -1.00 29.69 19.43
CA ILE A 764 -0.57 30.15 20.72
C ILE A 764 -0.44 31.67 20.71
N GLU A 765 0.32 32.20 19.74
CA GLU A 765 0.68 33.63 19.70
C GLU A 765 -0.33 34.48 18.92
N ASP A 766 -1.31 33.86 18.25
CA ASP A 766 -2.35 34.52 17.43
C ASP A 766 -1.77 35.46 16.37
N SER A 767 -0.71 35.05 15.71
CA SER A 767 0.00 35.84 14.70
C SER A 767 -0.90 36.29 13.52
N LEU A 768 -1.97 35.57 13.24
CA LEU A 768 -2.96 35.91 12.22
C LEU A 768 -4.14 36.76 12.78
N GLY A 769 -4.25 36.98 14.08
CA GLY A 769 -5.36 37.70 14.71
C GLY A 769 -6.71 36.99 14.58
N ILE A 770 -6.73 35.65 14.49
CA ILE A 770 -7.95 34.85 14.28
C ILE A 770 -8.34 33.95 15.46
N ALA A 771 -7.61 34.00 16.57
CA ALA A 771 -7.83 33.12 17.70
C ALA A 771 -9.25 33.19 18.25
N ALA A 772 -9.75 34.43 18.49
CA ALA A 772 -11.12 34.66 18.97
C ALA A 772 -12.17 34.08 17.97
N GLU A 773 -11.93 34.18 16.70
CA GLU A 773 -12.83 33.65 15.67
C GLU A 773 -12.84 32.11 15.67
N LEU A 774 -11.66 31.45 15.81
CA LEU A 774 -11.53 30.01 15.94
C LEU A 774 -12.29 29.49 17.16
N GLU A 775 -12.12 30.15 18.31
CA GLU A 775 -12.83 29.83 19.55
C GLU A 775 -14.34 29.99 19.41
N ALA A 776 -14.81 31.12 18.83
CA ALA A 776 -16.22 31.34 18.58
C ALA A 776 -16.85 30.30 17.67
N GLN A 777 -16.13 29.87 16.67
CA GLN A 777 -16.57 28.82 15.73
C GLN A 777 -16.66 27.45 16.44
N MET A 778 -15.70 27.09 17.28
CA MET A 778 -15.79 25.90 18.11
C MET A 778 -16.96 26.01 19.10
N ALA A 779 -17.15 27.15 19.75
CA ALA A 779 -18.29 27.38 20.65
C ALA A 779 -19.63 27.16 19.94
N HIS A 780 -19.79 27.66 18.71
CA HIS A 780 -20.98 27.41 17.90
C HIS A 780 -21.24 25.91 17.68
N ILE A 781 -20.21 25.13 17.34
CA ILE A 781 -20.33 23.67 17.17
C ILE A 781 -20.75 22.98 18.48
N VAL A 782 -20.21 23.42 19.61
CA VAL A 782 -20.54 22.87 20.93
C VAL A 782 -21.99 23.20 21.30
N ASP A 783 -22.40 24.44 21.12
CA ASP A 783 -23.72 24.94 21.53
C ASP A 783 -24.86 24.42 20.67
N THR A 784 -24.60 24.14 19.39
CA THR A 784 -25.59 23.63 18.42
C THR A 784 -25.59 22.11 18.28
N TYR A 785 -24.81 21.42 19.11
CA TYR A 785 -24.75 19.96 19.03
C TYR A 785 -26.11 19.31 19.28
N ALA A 786 -26.49 18.38 18.41
CA ALA A 786 -27.64 17.51 18.59
C ALA A 786 -27.24 16.05 18.26
N CYS A 787 -27.67 15.10 19.09
CA CYS A 787 -27.46 13.68 18.79
C CYS A 787 -28.26 13.26 17.57
N GLU A 788 -27.58 12.79 16.52
CA GLU A 788 -28.16 12.41 15.23
C GLU A 788 -29.18 11.29 15.35
N TRP A 789 -28.96 10.32 16.24
CA TRP A 789 -29.94 9.27 16.52
C TRP A 789 -31.24 9.85 17.08
N GLN A 790 -31.15 10.72 18.11
CA GLN A 790 -32.31 11.37 18.70
C GLN A 790 -33.07 12.25 17.70
N ALA A 791 -32.34 13.00 16.87
CA ALA A 791 -32.94 13.87 15.87
C ALA A 791 -33.65 13.06 14.77
N THR A 792 -33.08 11.90 14.38
CA THR A 792 -33.68 11.00 13.40
C THR A 792 -34.91 10.29 13.95
N LEU A 793 -34.87 9.81 15.17
CA LEU A 793 -36.01 9.12 15.83
C LEU A 793 -37.26 10.00 15.98
N LYS A 794 -37.06 11.31 16.08
CA LYS A 794 -38.17 12.32 16.18
C LYS A 794 -38.77 12.74 14.84
N ASP A 795 -38.17 12.32 13.72
CA ASP A 795 -38.54 12.76 12.38
C ASP A 795 -39.04 11.60 11.51
N PRO A 796 -40.36 11.48 11.27
CA PRO A 796 -40.91 10.38 10.46
C PRO A 796 -40.39 10.34 9.02
N GLU A 797 -40.02 11.47 8.43
CA GLU A 797 -39.45 11.52 7.07
C GLU A 797 -38.04 10.94 7.05
N LYS A 798 -37.24 11.21 8.06
CA LYS A 798 -35.89 10.63 8.21
C LYS A 798 -35.96 9.13 8.44
N LEU A 799 -36.97 8.62 9.13
CA LEU A 799 -37.15 7.19 9.39
C LEU A 799 -37.46 6.37 8.13
N LYS A 800 -38.06 6.97 7.10
CA LYS A 800 -38.42 6.27 5.85
C LYS A 800 -37.24 5.64 5.13
N ARG A 801 -36.01 6.14 5.32
CA ARG A 801 -34.81 5.59 4.68
C ARG A 801 -34.29 4.29 5.30
N PHE A 802 -34.76 3.93 6.48
CA PHE A 802 -34.34 2.70 7.19
C PHE A 802 -35.19 1.50 6.75
N ARG A 803 -35.28 1.26 5.46
CA ARG A 803 -35.93 0.12 4.83
C ARG A 803 -35.01 -0.52 3.82
N GLN A 804 -34.90 -1.85 3.86
CA GLN A 804 -34.05 -2.58 2.92
C GLN A 804 -34.67 -2.58 1.51
N PHE A 805 -36.00 -2.76 1.44
CA PHE A 805 -36.73 -2.77 0.17
C PHE A 805 -37.88 -1.77 0.22
N VAL A 806 -38.11 -1.10 -0.92
CA VAL A 806 -39.20 -0.11 -1.05
C VAL A 806 -40.56 -0.80 -1.05
N ASN A 807 -40.64 -2.01 -1.60
CA ASN A 807 -41.88 -2.73 -1.88
C ASN A 807 -42.14 -3.93 -0.93
N SER A 808 -41.31 -4.13 0.08
CA SER A 808 -41.42 -5.25 1.01
C SER A 808 -40.92 -4.87 2.39
N ASP A 809 -41.63 -5.30 3.42
CA ASP A 809 -41.18 -5.20 4.81
C ASP A 809 -40.36 -6.46 5.24
N GLU A 810 -40.22 -7.45 4.35
CA GLU A 810 -39.43 -8.65 4.63
C GLU A 810 -37.91 -8.30 4.67
N PRO A 811 -37.18 -8.88 5.63
CA PRO A 811 -35.74 -8.69 5.72
C PRO A 811 -35.02 -9.33 4.52
N ASP A 812 -33.83 -8.84 4.19
CA ASP A 812 -33.01 -9.44 3.14
C ASP A 812 -32.60 -10.89 3.49
N GLY A 813 -33.22 -11.87 2.82
CA GLY A 813 -32.93 -13.28 3.01
C GLY A 813 -31.52 -13.73 2.67
N ARG A 814 -30.73 -12.88 1.97
CA ARG A 814 -29.31 -13.14 1.66
C ARG A 814 -28.39 -12.92 2.86
N VAL A 815 -28.85 -12.18 3.88
CA VAL A 815 -28.12 -11.99 5.13
C VAL A 815 -28.47 -13.14 6.08
N VAL A 816 -27.65 -14.19 6.05
CA VAL A 816 -27.76 -15.37 6.91
C VAL A 816 -26.78 -15.22 8.07
N PHE A 817 -27.17 -15.69 9.25
CA PHE A 817 -26.35 -15.60 10.45
C PHE A 817 -25.88 -17.00 10.89
N VAL A 818 -24.68 -17.03 11.46
CA VAL A 818 -24.05 -18.22 12.05
C VAL A 818 -23.54 -17.90 13.45
N GLU A 819 -23.40 -18.93 14.27
CA GLU A 819 -22.81 -18.77 15.60
C GLU A 819 -21.28 -18.93 15.52
N GLU A 820 -20.55 -18.03 16.19
CA GLU A 820 -19.09 -18.09 16.35
C GLU A 820 -18.72 -17.56 17.73
N ARG A 821 -18.04 -18.38 18.53
CA ARG A 821 -17.61 -18.01 19.90
C ARG A 821 -18.79 -17.55 20.78
N GLU A 822 -19.87 -18.31 20.79
CA GLU A 822 -21.11 -18.02 21.56
C GLU A 822 -21.77 -16.67 21.18
N GLN A 823 -21.48 -16.13 20.00
CA GLN A 823 -22.08 -14.92 19.46
C GLN A 823 -22.59 -15.14 18.04
N ILE A 824 -23.63 -14.39 17.66
CA ILE A 824 -24.20 -14.45 16.32
C ILE A 824 -23.50 -13.43 15.42
N ARG A 825 -23.08 -13.88 14.22
CA ARG A 825 -22.54 -13.01 13.19
C ARG A 825 -23.08 -13.36 11.80
N PRO A 826 -23.03 -12.44 10.84
CA PRO A 826 -23.33 -12.77 9.45
C PRO A 826 -22.37 -13.84 8.90
N ALA A 827 -22.94 -14.75 8.09
CA ALA A 827 -22.21 -15.80 7.41
C ALA A 827 -21.30 -15.21 6.32
N ARG A 828 -20.05 -15.69 6.23
CA ARG A 828 -19.14 -15.36 5.14
C ARG A 828 -19.64 -15.97 3.82
N ALA A 829 -19.17 -15.49 2.69
CA ALA A 829 -19.59 -15.96 1.37
C ALA A 829 -19.46 -17.50 1.21
N GLU A 830 -18.36 -18.06 1.69
CA GLU A 830 -18.07 -19.49 1.64
C GLU A 830 -19.04 -20.30 2.53
N GLU A 831 -19.38 -19.80 3.71
CA GLU A 831 -20.34 -20.43 4.64
C GLU A 831 -21.75 -20.37 4.09
N ARG A 832 -22.14 -19.27 3.42
CA ARG A 832 -23.45 -19.14 2.74
C ARG A 832 -23.64 -20.20 1.66
N LEU A 833 -22.62 -20.45 0.85
CA LEU A 833 -22.65 -21.49 -0.19
C LEU A 833 -22.86 -22.89 0.41
N GLN A 834 -22.22 -23.19 1.54
CA GLN A 834 -22.41 -24.45 2.24
C GLN A 834 -23.81 -24.61 2.85
N LEU A 835 -24.37 -23.52 3.39
CA LEU A 835 -25.70 -23.51 3.96
C LEU A 835 -26.82 -23.69 2.89
N VAL A 836 -26.62 -23.13 1.70
CA VAL A 836 -27.54 -23.34 0.57
C VAL A 836 -27.44 -24.78 0.07
N ALA A 837 -26.25 -25.36 -0.05
CA ALA A 837 -26.06 -26.74 -0.46
C ALA A 837 -26.60 -27.79 0.55
N LEU A 838 -26.80 -27.41 1.81
CA LEU A 838 -27.41 -28.27 2.84
C LEU A 838 -28.94 -28.12 2.91
N ALA A 839 -29.52 -27.10 2.29
CA ALA A 839 -30.94 -26.81 2.25
C ALA A 839 -31.62 -27.34 0.98
N GLU A 840 -30.86 -27.69 -0.06
CA GLU A 840 -31.23 -28.46 -1.23
C GLU A 840 -31.03 -29.97 -0.95
#